data_8538715d52d0383b4c71cf5f6d36e2a3
#
_entry.id   8538715d52d0383b4c71cf5f6d36e2a3
#
_cell.length_a   1.000
_cell.length_b   1.000
_cell.length_c   1.000
_cell.angle_alpha   90.00
_cell.angle_beta   90.00
_cell.angle_gamma   90.00
#
_symmetry.space_group_name_H-M   'P 1'
#
loop_
_entity.id
_entity.type
_entity.pdbx_description
1 polymer ?
#
loop_
_entity_poly.entity_id
_entity_poly.type
_entity_poly.pdbx_seq_one_letter_code
_entity_poly.pdbx_strand_id
1 'polypeptide(L)'
;MTQYSTIAELQNFIVLDSYTRSSMVSEPPAGYQTEAALEREFIEDLISQGYEYVPSHVTPDALLCNARNQLQALNNIVFTDSEWGRFLEEYLDKKSDSLAEKTKKIHDNYIYDFVFDDGHIQNIYLVDKTNIARNKVQVINQFGAQKNRYDVTILVNGLPMVQVELKKRGVAIREAFNQVHRYSKESFNSESSLYKYLQVFVISNGTDTRYFANTVKRDKNSFDFTMNWAKSDNTLIKDLKDFTATFFQKNTLLQVLFTYSVFDASNTLLIMRPYQIAATERILWKIKSSYQAKKWSNPEGGGYIWHTTGSGKTLTSFKAAQLATQLDFIDKVFFVVDRKDLDYQTMKEYQRFSPDSVNGSESTAGLKRNTEKNNDKIIVTTIQKLNNLMKSESDLPVYQKQVVFIFDECHRSQFGEAQKNLKKRFKRYYQFGFTGTPIFPENALGAETTASVFGRELHSYVITDAIRDEKVLKFKVDYNDVRPRFKNLETEKDEIKLNAAENQKLLLHPDRIKGISQYILQNFRIKTHRTQGNNKGFNAMFAVNSVEAAKLYYQELNNLQKESDRPLKIATIFSFAPNEEQSAKGDIKDENFDPSAMDSSAKEFLAKAIGDYNVMFKTNFGVDSKEFQNYYRDLAKRVKNQEVDLLIVVGMFLTGFDAPALNTLFVDKNLRYHGLMQAFSRTNRIYDATKTFGNIVTFRDLEQSTIDAITLFGDKNTRNVVLEKSYKEYLEGFKDIAT
;
A
#
# COMPACT_ATOMS: atom_id res chain seq x y z
N MET A 1 -11.81 -12.05 32.35
CA MET A 1 -11.63 -10.71 31.74
C MET A 1 -10.36 -10.72 30.93
N THR A 2 -10.45 -10.51 29.64
CA THR A 2 -9.29 -10.32 28.75
C THR A 2 -8.64 -9.01 29.10
N GLN A 3 -7.36 -9.04 29.47
CA GLN A 3 -6.59 -7.85 29.80
C GLN A 3 -5.76 -7.43 28.57
N TYR A 4 -5.96 -6.23 28.09
CA TYR A 4 -5.08 -5.59 27.11
C TYR A 4 -4.66 -4.23 27.63
N SER A 5 -3.43 -3.82 27.32
CA SER A 5 -2.94 -2.48 27.58
C SER A 5 -3.00 -1.63 26.31
N THR A 6 -3.26 -0.36 26.45
CA THR A 6 -3.28 0.61 25.39
C THR A 6 -2.09 1.56 25.52
N ILE A 7 -1.38 1.84 24.40
CA ILE A 7 -0.31 2.84 24.36
C ILE A 7 -0.88 4.25 24.55
N ALA A 8 -2.06 4.50 23.99
CA ALA A 8 -2.78 5.76 24.12
C ALA A 8 -4.28 5.52 24.12
N GLU A 9 -4.95 5.97 25.15
CA GLU A 9 -6.40 6.03 25.26
C GLU A 9 -6.79 7.50 25.16
N LEU A 10 -7.17 7.95 23.97
CA LEU A 10 -7.79 9.24 23.73
C LEU A 10 -9.20 8.95 23.22
N GLN A 11 -10.12 9.91 23.38
CA GLN A 11 -11.55 9.71 23.07
C GLN A 11 -11.86 8.99 21.76
N ASN A 12 -10.90 8.95 20.80
CA ASN A 12 -11.09 8.38 19.47
C ASN A 12 -9.95 7.45 19.03
N PHE A 13 -8.99 7.06 19.92
CA PHE A 13 -7.85 6.23 19.52
C PHE A 13 -7.63 5.10 20.51
N ILE A 14 -7.48 3.89 20.00
CA ILE A 14 -7.08 2.72 20.76
C ILE A 14 -5.97 2.02 19.99
N VAL A 15 -4.74 2.16 20.49
CA VAL A 15 -3.57 1.41 20.00
C VAL A 15 -3.34 0.25 20.93
N LEU A 16 -3.60 -0.98 20.48
CA LEU A 16 -3.30 -2.18 21.26
C LEU A 16 -1.79 -2.42 21.30
N ASP A 17 -1.19 -2.15 22.43
CA ASP A 17 0.23 -2.42 22.68
C ASP A 17 0.47 -3.90 23.01
N SER A 18 -0.29 -4.43 23.96
CA SER A 18 -0.29 -5.84 24.25
C SER A 18 -1.71 -6.35 24.52
N TYR A 19 -2.02 -7.50 23.96
CA TYR A 19 -3.18 -8.29 24.29
C TYR A 19 -2.72 -9.61 24.87
N THR A 20 -3.14 -9.91 26.08
CA THR A 20 -2.82 -11.16 26.73
C THR A 20 -4.11 -11.94 26.96
N ARG A 21 -4.19 -13.14 26.40
CA ARG A 21 -5.32 -14.03 26.66
C ARG A 21 -5.40 -14.34 28.14
N SER A 22 -6.58 -14.21 28.74
CA SER A 22 -6.78 -14.61 30.14
C SER A 22 -6.56 -16.10 30.29
N SER A 23 -5.66 -16.51 31.18
CA SER A 23 -5.37 -17.91 31.48
C SER A 23 -6.57 -18.69 32.09
N MET A 24 -7.66 -18.01 32.42
CA MET A 24 -8.88 -18.63 32.95
C MET A 24 -9.83 -19.15 31.88
N VAL A 25 -9.55 -18.94 30.61
CA VAL A 25 -10.33 -19.58 29.55
C VAL A 25 -9.77 -20.99 29.38
N SER A 26 -10.40 -21.96 30.04
CA SER A 26 -10.20 -23.38 29.78
C SER A 26 -10.28 -23.59 28.27
N GLU A 27 -9.20 -24.10 27.65
CA GLU A 27 -9.31 -24.58 26.27
C GLU A 27 -10.50 -25.54 26.24
N PRO A 28 -11.49 -25.33 25.35
CA PRO A 28 -12.55 -26.31 25.23
C PRO A 28 -11.88 -27.66 24.93
N PRO A 29 -12.35 -28.75 25.56
CA PRO A 29 -11.78 -30.05 25.31
C PRO A 29 -11.71 -30.26 23.80
N ALA A 30 -10.67 -30.95 23.31
CA ALA A 30 -10.41 -31.20 21.89
C ALA A 30 -11.51 -32.08 21.27
N GLY A 31 -12.76 -31.69 21.44
CA GLY A 31 -13.99 -32.30 20.98
C GLY A 31 -14.55 -31.52 19.80
N TYR A 32 -15.18 -32.26 18.91
CA TYR A 32 -15.81 -31.80 17.70
C TYR A 32 -16.85 -30.68 17.99
N GLN A 33 -16.46 -29.40 17.78
CA GLN A 33 -17.35 -28.26 17.94
C GLN A 33 -18.17 -28.09 16.64
N THR A 34 -19.50 -28.07 16.75
CA THR A 34 -20.41 -27.82 15.62
C THR A 34 -20.42 -26.34 15.24
N GLU A 35 -20.82 -26.01 14.01
CA GLU A 35 -21.00 -24.59 13.58
C GLU A 35 -22.00 -23.87 14.52
N ALA A 36 -23.09 -24.50 14.88
CA ALA A 36 -24.08 -23.93 15.79
C ALA A 36 -23.56 -23.68 17.22
N ALA A 37 -22.61 -24.49 17.70
CA ALA A 37 -21.97 -24.26 18.99
C ALA A 37 -20.99 -23.08 18.93
N LEU A 38 -20.25 -22.99 17.84
CA LEU A 38 -19.32 -21.88 17.57
C LEU A 38 -20.09 -20.55 17.43
N GLU A 39 -21.21 -20.56 16.69
CA GLU A 39 -22.09 -19.39 16.53
C GLU A 39 -22.65 -18.93 17.88
N ARG A 40 -23.08 -19.84 18.72
CA ARG A 40 -23.61 -19.52 20.06
C ARG A 40 -22.54 -18.88 20.93
N GLU A 41 -21.37 -19.50 21.03
CA GLU A 41 -20.23 -18.96 21.79
C GLU A 41 -19.85 -17.55 21.31
N PHE A 42 -19.80 -17.33 20.01
CA PHE A 42 -19.51 -16.03 19.41
C PHE A 42 -20.54 -14.96 19.79
N ILE A 43 -21.84 -15.31 19.76
CA ILE A 43 -22.93 -14.41 20.18
C ILE A 43 -22.83 -14.09 21.68
N GLU A 44 -22.54 -15.09 22.52
CA GLU A 44 -22.36 -14.89 23.97
C GLU A 44 -21.17 -13.95 24.25
N ASP A 45 -20.06 -14.10 23.53
CA ASP A 45 -18.92 -13.20 23.63
C ASP A 45 -19.29 -11.76 23.22
N LEU A 46 -20.10 -11.56 22.18
CA LEU A 46 -20.57 -10.23 21.77
C LEU A 46 -21.51 -9.62 22.82
N ILE A 47 -22.45 -10.41 23.38
CA ILE A 47 -23.36 -9.96 24.47
C ILE A 47 -22.51 -9.49 25.67
N SER A 48 -21.46 -10.24 26.03
CA SER A 48 -20.56 -9.87 27.14
C SER A 48 -19.85 -8.53 26.92
N GLN A 49 -19.72 -8.10 25.66
CA GLN A 49 -19.13 -6.80 25.25
C GLN A 49 -20.19 -5.69 25.09
N GLY A 50 -21.43 -5.96 25.44
CA GLY A 50 -22.51 -4.97 25.43
C GLY A 50 -23.29 -4.87 24.12
N TYR A 51 -23.23 -5.88 23.25
CA TYR A 51 -24.12 -5.99 22.10
C TYR A 51 -25.53 -6.44 22.57
N GLU A 52 -26.54 -5.82 22.00
CA GLU A 52 -27.90 -6.25 22.22
C GLU A 52 -28.24 -7.41 21.27
N TYR A 53 -28.54 -8.58 21.80
CA TYR A 53 -28.99 -9.72 21.01
C TYR A 53 -30.50 -9.64 20.73
N VAL A 54 -30.86 -9.68 19.44
CA VAL A 54 -32.27 -9.51 19.00
C VAL A 54 -32.67 -10.67 18.07
N PRO A 55 -32.98 -11.84 18.64
CA PRO A 55 -33.25 -13.07 17.87
C PRO A 55 -34.53 -13.03 17.04
N SER A 56 -35.45 -12.09 17.32
CA SER A 56 -36.72 -11.95 16.60
C SER A 56 -36.61 -11.21 15.27
N HIS A 57 -35.47 -10.56 14.95
CA HIS A 57 -35.31 -9.71 13.76
C HIS A 57 -34.72 -10.49 12.57
N VAL A 58 -35.34 -11.61 12.24
CA VAL A 58 -34.88 -12.55 11.21
C VAL A 58 -35.61 -12.42 9.85
N THR A 59 -36.50 -11.45 9.73
CA THR A 59 -37.23 -11.14 8.48
C THR A 59 -36.97 -9.71 8.02
N PRO A 60 -37.11 -9.40 6.72
CA PRO A 60 -36.94 -8.04 6.19
C PRO A 60 -37.82 -6.99 6.88
N ASP A 61 -39.09 -7.29 7.14
CA ASP A 61 -40.02 -6.36 7.77
C ASP A 61 -39.63 -6.07 9.23
N ALA A 62 -39.27 -7.11 10.00
CA ALA A 62 -38.79 -6.94 11.36
C ALA A 62 -37.48 -6.11 11.41
N LEU A 63 -36.59 -6.29 10.44
CA LEU A 63 -35.34 -5.51 10.32
C LEU A 63 -35.66 -4.05 10.01
N LEU A 64 -36.59 -3.74 9.10
CA LEU A 64 -37.02 -2.38 8.79
C LEU A 64 -37.69 -1.70 9.99
N CYS A 65 -38.54 -2.42 10.75
CA CYS A 65 -39.14 -1.93 11.99
C CYS A 65 -38.07 -1.60 13.05
N ASN A 66 -37.04 -2.47 13.20
CA ASN A 66 -35.91 -2.19 14.08
C ASN A 66 -35.14 -0.97 13.65
N ALA A 67 -34.84 -0.83 12.35
CA ALA A 67 -34.14 0.33 11.81
C ALA A 67 -34.90 1.63 12.10
N ARG A 68 -36.23 1.65 11.92
CA ARG A 68 -37.09 2.79 12.31
C ARG A 68 -36.90 3.16 13.78
N ASN A 69 -37.00 2.19 14.66
CA ASN A 69 -36.90 2.42 16.10
C ASN A 69 -35.54 2.95 16.52
N GLN A 70 -34.45 2.36 15.98
CA GLN A 70 -33.10 2.78 16.30
C GLN A 70 -32.77 4.16 15.73
N LEU A 71 -33.19 4.48 14.50
CA LEU A 71 -32.98 5.79 13.90
C LEU A 71 -33.80 6.88 14.59
N GLN A 72 -35.03 6.59 15.01
CA GLN A 72 -35.84 7.50 15.84
C GLN A 72 -35.13 7.80 17.17
N ALA A 73 -34.60 6.77 17.83
CA ALA A 73 -33.85 6.93 19.08
C ALA A 73 -32.58 7.73 18.91
N LEU A 74 -31.79 7.47 17.84
CA LEU A 74 -30.55 8.19 17.54
C LEU A 74 -30.79 9.69 17.34
N ASN A 75 -31.88 10.03 16.60
CA ASN A 75 -32.20 11.38 16.17
C ASN A 75 -33.17 12.13 17.11
N ASN A 76 -33.68 11.45 18.14
CA ASN A 76 -34.67 11.95 19.07
C ASN A 76 -35.93 12.48 18.34
N ILE A 77 -36.48 11.66 17.44
CA ILE A 77 -37.67 11.96 16.64
C ILE A 77 -38.64 10.80 16.66
N VAL A 78 -39.86 11.03 16.19
CA VAL A 78 -40.86 9.99 15.92
C VAL A 78 -41.43 10.24 14.53
N PHE A 79 -41.28 9.30 13.61
CA PHE A 79 -41.90 9.34 12.29
C PHE A 79 -43.36 8.87 12.35
N THR A 80 -44.27 9.56 11.69
CA THR A 80 -45.54 8.96 11.28
C THR A 80 -45.28 7.85 10.24
N ASP A 81 -46.30 7.04 9.94
CA ASP A 81 -46.17 5.99 8.92
C ASP A 81 -45.96 6.57 7.52
N SER A 82 -46.58 7.72 7.24
CA SER A 82 -46.39 8.47 5.99
C SER A 82 -44.94 8.99 5.84
N GLU A 83 -44.44 9.62 6.89
CA GLU A 83 -43.08 10.17 6.95
C GLU A 83 -42.04 9.07 6.81
N TRP A 84 -42.23 7.96 7.51
CA TRP A 84 -41.37 6.79 7.41
C TRP A 84 -41.36 6.22 6.00
N GLY A 85 -42.50 6.11 5.34
CA GLY A 85 -42.62 5.67 3.95
C GLY A 85 -41.83 6.56 3.01
N ARG A 86 -41.97 7.90 3.12
CA ARG A 86 -41.21 8.88 2.33
C ARG A 86 -39.70 8.77 2.61
N PHE A 87 -39.28 8.69 3.86
CA PHE A 87 -37.86 8.57 4.22
C PHE A 87 -37.21 7.30 3.65
N LEU A 88 -37.96 6.18 3.62
CA LEU A 88 -37.51 4.94 2.97
C LEU A 88 -37.32 5.13 1.47
N GLU A 89 -38.34 5.65 0.77
CA GLU A 89 -38.33 5.76 -0.69
C GLU A 89 -37.32 6.79 -1.20
N GLU A 90 -37.19 7.92 -0.53
CA GLU A 90 -36.33 9.02 -0.94
C GLU A 90 -34.87 8.80 -0.57
N TYR A 91 -34.61 8.13 0.54
CA TYR A 91 -33.27 8.08 1.09
C TYR A 91 -32.82 6.70 1.57
N LEU A 92 -33.48 6.10 2.59
CA LEU A 92 -32.91 4.94 3.28
C LEU A 92 -32.89 3.69 2.40
N ASP A 93 -34.01 3.37 1.73
CA ASP A 93 -34.13 2.18 0.86
C ASP A 93 -34.55 2.53 -0.57
N LYS A 94 -34.01 3.62 -1.10
CA LYS A 94 -34.25 4.04 -2.48
C LYS A 94 -33.92 2.91 -3.45
N LYS A 95 -34.90 2.49 -4.27
CA LYS A 95 -34.80 1.33 -5.18
C LYS A 95 -33.71 1.49 -6.22
N SER A 96 -33.44 2.73 -6.68
CA SER A 96 -32.38 3.02 -7.66
C SER A 96 -30.96 2.88 -7.12
N ASP A 97 -30.78 2.82 -5.81
CA ASP A 97 -29.45 2.79 -5.23
C ASP A 97 -28.78 1.42 -5.43
N SER A 98 -27.61 1.47 -6.01
CA SER A 98 -26.70 0.32 -6.11
C SER A 98 -26.12 -0.07 -4.74
N LEU A 99 -25.48 -1.23 -4.68
CA LEU A 99 -24.70 -1.66 -3.51
C LEU A 99 -23.69 -0.59 -3.07
N ALA A 100 -22.90 -0.08 -4.04
CA ALA A 100 -21.87 0.91 -3.75
C ALA A 100 -22.46 2.22 -3.21
N GLU A 101 -23.60 2.67 -3.72
CA GLU A 101 -24.26 3.89 -3.26
C GLU A 101 -24.77 3.76 -1.83
N LYS A 102 -25.45 2.66 -1.49
CA LYS A 102 -25.90 2.43 -0.11
C LYS A 102 -24.73 2.27 0.87
N THR A 103 -23.72 1.49 0.48
CA THR A 103 -22.50 1.35 1.30
C THR A 103 -21.82 2.71 1.51
N LYS A 104 -21.77 3.55 0.47
CA LYS A 104 -21.15 4.88 0.50
C LYS A 104 -21.93 5.88 1.35
N LYS A 105 -23.26 5.74 1.51
CA LYS A 105 -24.07 6.64 2.37
C LYS A 105 -23.52 6.71 3.79
N ILE A 106 -23.02 5.62 4.34
CA ILE A 106 -22.44 5.60 5.69
C ILE A 106 -21.17 6.47 5.77
N HIS A 107 -20.45 6.69 4.66
CA HIS A 107 -19.21 7.47 4.63
C HIS A 107 -19.43 8.93 4.27
N ASP A 108 -20.15 9.21 3.20
CA ASP A 108 -20.22 10.54 2.60
C ASP A 108 -21.54 11.24 2.83
N ASN A 109 -22.65 10.48 2.87
CA ASN A 109 -24.02 11.04 2.89
C ASN A 109 -24.85 10.44 4.03
N TYR A 110 -24.28 10.34 5.24
CA TYR A 110 -24.94 9.74 6.40
C TYR A 110 -25.93 10.68 7.11
N ILE A 111 -26.10 11.89 6.59
CA ILE A 111 -27.04 12.91 7.07
C ILE A 111 -28.01 13.23 5.95
N TYR A 112 -29.28 13.30 6.24
CA TYR A 112 -30.35 13.64 5.31
C TYR A 112 -31.23 14.75 5.85
N ASP A 113 -31.45 15.80 5.07
CA ASP A 113 -32.36 16.89 5.41
C ASP A 113 -33.80 16.44 5.10
N PHE A 114 -34.53 16.05 6.13
CA PHE A 114 -35.90 15.56 6.00
C PHE A 114 -36.92 16.64 6.34
N VAL A 115 -37.94 16.76 5.49
CA VAL A 115 -39.07 17.66 5.69
C VAL A 115 -40.24 16.86 6.30
N PHE A 116 -40.61 17.19 7.52
CA PHE A 116 -41.74 16.58 8.23
C PHE A 116 -43.09 17.06 7.70
N ASP A 117 -44.19 16.36 8.06
CA ASP A 117 -45.53 16.69 7.56
C ASP A 117 -46.02 18.06 8.06
N ASP A 118 -45.51 18.54 9.17
CA ASP A 118 -45.77 19.90 9.70
C ASP A 118 -44.92 20.99 9.06
N GLY A 119 -44.04 20.63 8.12
CA GLY A 119 -43.17 21.54 7.34
C GLY A 119 -41.84 21.90 8.02
N HIS A 120 -41.54 21.42 9.23
CA HIS A 120 -40.20 21.64 9.78
C HIS A 120 -39.17 20.74 9.11
N ILE A 121 -37.90 21.20 9.07
CA ILE A 121 -36.80 20.47 8.48
C ILE A 121 -35.83 20.05 9.58
N GLN A 122 -35.46 18.78 9.60
CA GLN A 122 -34.46 18.27 10.53
C GLN A 122 -33.46 17.33 9.83
N ASN A 123 -32.19 17.41 10.24
CA ASN A 123 -31.14 16.50 9.80
C ASN A 123 -31.31 15.14 10.47
N ILE A 124 -31.50 14.11 9.65
CA ILE A 124 -31.61 12.71 10.10
C ILE A 124 -30.26 12.02 9.88
N TYR A 125 -29.68 11.56 10.96
CA TYR A 125 -28.39 10.87 10.98
C TYR A 125 -28.60 9.35 10.90
N LEU A 126 -27.92 8.68 9.98
CA LEU A 126 -27.85 7.20 9.97
C LEU A 126 -26.87 6.70 11.03
N VAL A 127 -25.78 7.44 11.24
CA VAL A 127 -24.73 7.15 12.23
C VAL A 127 -24.20 8.45 12.84
N ASP A 128 -23.78 8.41 14.09
CA ASP A 128 -23.09 9.53 14.74
C ASP A 128 -21.58 9.29 14.69
N LYS A 129 -20.90 10.03 13.82
CA LYS A 129 -19.43 9.95 13.66
C LYS A 129 -18.67 10.87 14.61
N THR A 130 -19.35 11.85 15.19
CA THR A 130 -18.76 12.79 16.15
C THR A 130 -18.68 12.17 17.54
N ASN A 131 -19.79 11.59 17.99
CA ASN A 131 -19.84 10.83 19.23
C ASN A 131 -20.20 9.37 18.94
N ILE A 132 -19.20 8.59 18.59
CA ILE A 132 -19.40 7.19 18.17
C ILE A 132 -20.06 6.32 19.22
N ALA A 133 -19.96 6.68 20.52
CA ALA A 133 -20.57 5.94 21.62
C ALA A 133 -22.09 5.98 21.58
N ARG A 134 -22.72 6.99 20.94
CA ARG A 134 -24.17 7.09 20.78
C ARG A 134 -24.75 6.01 19.84
N ASN A 135 -23.92 5.43 18.97
CA ASN A 135 -24.41 4.39 18.07
C ASN A 135 -24.75 3.11 18.84
N LYS A 136 -25.94 2.62 18.63
CA LYS A 136 -26.40 1.35 19.19
C LYS A 136 -25.88 0.19 18.37
N VAL A 137 -25.29 -0.81 19.02
CA VAL A 137 -24.85 -2.05 18.36
C VAL A 137 -25.72 -3.21 18.78
N GLN A 138 -26.15 -3.99 17.78
CA GLN A 138 -27.03 -5.14 17.99
C GLN A 138 -26.47 -6.34 17.22
N VAL A 139 -26.82 -7.53 17.63
CA VAL A 139 -26.50 -8.78 16.94
C VAL A 139 -27.75 -9.58 16.66
N ILE A 140 -27.90 -10.04 15.43
CA ILE A 140 -28.91 -10.99 14.99
C ILE A 140 -28.25 -12.20 14.35
N ASN A 141 -28.90 -13.33 14.34
CA ASN A 141 -28.39 -14.53 13.68
C ASN A 141 -29.49 -15.21 12.86
N GLN A 142 -29.03 -16.08 11.95
CA GLN A 142 -29.92 -16.94 11.14
C GLN A 142 -30.97 -16.14 10.35
N PHE A 143 -30.58 -14.91 9.87
CA PHE A 143 -31.48 -14.10 9.06
C PHE A 143 -31.82 -14.79 7.74
N GLY A 144 -33.10 -14.93 7.45
CA GLY A 144 -33.61 -15.57 6.24
C GLY A 144 -33.86 -14.56 5.12
N ALA A 145 -33.15 -14.69 4.01
CA ALA A 145 -33.42 -13.92 2.79
C ALA A 145 -33.51 -14.84 1.58
N GLN A 146 -34.69 -14.94 0.99
CA GLN A 146 -34.97 -15.84 -0.15
C GLN A 146 -34.64 -17.30 0.19
N LYS A 147 -33.59 -17.88 -0.48
CA LYS A 147 -33.12 -19.26 -0.26
C LYS A 147 -31.92 -19.36 0.68
N ASN A 148 -31.40 -18.19 1.14
CA ASN A 148 -30.18 -18.11 1.92
C ASN A 148 -30.48 -17.84 3.39
N ARG A 149 -29.61 -18.31 4.24
CA ARG A 149 -29.63 -18.07 5.68
C ARG A 149 -28.23 -17.60 6.11
N TYR A 150 -28.19 -16.45 6.76
CA TYR A 150 -26.92 -15.79 7.14
C TYR A 150 -26.62 -16.12 8.60
N ASP A 151 -25.34 -16.51 8.87
CA ASP A 151 -25.02 -16.98 10.22
C ASP A 151 -25.19 -15.88 11.26
N VAL A 152 -24.35 -14.84 11.26
CA VAL A 152 -24.47 -13.74 12.23
C VAL A 152 -24.31 -12.39 11.52
N THR A 153 -25.20 -11.45 11.83
CA THR A 153 -25.14 -10.08 11.32
C THR A 153 -25.07 -9.09 12.48
N ILE A 154 -24.14 -8.14 12.39
CA ILE A 154 -24.04 -7.04 13.35
C ILE A 154 -24.69 -5.80 12.75
N LEU A 155 -25.60 -5.22 13.53
CA LEU A 155 -26.33 -4.01 13.18
C LEU A 155 -25.73 -2.82 13.94
N VAL A 156 -25.65 -1.67 13.28
CA VAL A 156 -25.42 -0.38 13.93
C VAL A 156 -26.61 0.53 13.63
N ASN A 157 -27.27 1.00 14.67
CA ASN A 157 -28.51 1.76 14.58
C ASN A 157 -29.58 1.06 13.72
N GLY A 158 -29.69 -0.27 13.84
CA GLY A 158 -30.60 -1.10 13.08
C GLY A 158 -30.17 -1.43 11.64
N LEU A 159 -29.07 -0.87 11.14
CA LEU A 159 -28.56 -1.12 9.79
C LEU A 159 -27.51 -2.23 9.79
N PRO A 160 -27.58 -3.22 8.89
CA PRO A 160 -26.57 -4.26 8.75
C PRO A 160 -25.21 -3.65 8.34
N MET A 161 -24.19 -3.77 9.20
CA MET A 161 -22.85 -3.23 8.92
C MET A 161 -21.81 -4.32 8.76
N VAL A 162 -21.93 -5.44 9.48
CA VAL A 162 -20.98 -6.54 9.39
C VAL A 162 -21.72 -7.86 9.24
N GLN A 163 -21.31 -8.65 8.26
CA GLN A 163 -21.75 -10.04 8.12
C GLN A 163 -20.62 -10.97 8.53
N VAL A 164 -20.92 -11.89 9.42
CA VAL A 164 -19.98 -12.92 9.88
C VAL A 164 -20.46 -14.28 9.37
N GLU A 165 -19.53 -15.03 8.75
CA GLU A 165 -19.79 -16.37 8.26
C GLU A 165 -18.85 -17.36 8.96
N LEU A 166 -19.42 -18.37 9.56
CA LEU A 166 -18.71 -19.32 10.41
C LEU A 166 -18.66 -20.71 9.76
N LYS A 167 -17.55 -21.40 9.97
CA LYS A 167 -17.38 -22.81 9.65
C LYS A 167 -16.82 -23.55 10.86
N LYS A 168 -17.17 -24.82 11.00
CA LYS A 168 -16.61 -25.65 12.07
C LYS A 168 -15.10 -25.74 11.99
N ARG A 169 -14.45 -25.96 13.13
CA ARG A 169 -13.01 -26.20 13.18
C ARG A 169 -12.58 -27.35 12.26
N GLY A 170 -11.43 -27.19 11.58
CA GLY A 170 -10.91 -28.15 10.61
C GLY A 170 -11.41 -27.95 9.17
N VAL A 171 -12.41 -27.10 8.92
CA VAL A 171 -12.84 -26.72 7.58
C VAL A 171 -11.98 -25.57 7.07
N ALA A 172 -11.61 -25.58 5.79
CA ALA A 172 -10.84 -24.50 5.20
C ALA A 172 -11.63 -23.17 5.22
N ILE A 173 -11.06 -22.10 5.73
CA ILE A 173 -11.70 -20.77 5.82
C ILE A 173 -12.17 -20.26 4.45
N ARG A 174 -11.55 -20.71 3.35
CA ARG A 174 -11.98 -20.39 1.99
C ARG A 174 -13.41 -20.84 1.68
N GLU A 175 -13.94 -21.82 2.36
CA GLU A 175 -15.35 -22.23 2.20
C GLU A 175 -16.30 -21.15 2.71
N ALA A 176 -16.02 -20.52 3.87
CA ALA A 176 -16.77 -19.37 4.36
C ALA A 176 -16.71 -18.19 3.36
N PHE A 177 -15.54 -17.92 2.79
CA PHE A 177 -15.37 -16.91 1.75
C PHE A 177 -16.25 -17.19 0.52
N ASN A 178 -16.26 -18.44 0.04
CA ASN A 178 -17.06 -18.84 -1.11
C ASN A 178 -18.56 -18.71 -0.84
N GLN A 179 -18.99 -18.94 0.40
CA GLN A 179 -20.38 -18.78 0.83
C GLN A 179 -20.80 -17.30 0.80
N VAL A 180 -20.00 -16.40 1.36
CA VAL A 180 -20.21 -14.94 1.26
C VAL A 180 -20.26 -14.49 -0.21
N HIS A 181 -19.39 -15.04 -1.06
CA HIS A 181 -19.37 -14.73 -2.49
C HIS A 181 -20.67 -15.16 -3.19
N ARG A 182 -21.22 -16.31 -2.83
CA ARG A 182 -22.54 -16.77 -3.33
C ARG A 182 -23.66 -15.83 -2.87
N TYR A 183 -23.72 -15.46 -1.60
CA TYR A 183 -24.74 -14.56 -1.07
C TYR A 183 -24.74 -13.19 -1.76
N SER A 184 -23.57 -12.67 -2.08
CA SER A 184 -23.47 -11.38 -2.79
C SER A 184 -24.06 -11.40 -4.19
N LYS A 185 -24.07 -12.58 -4.85
CA LYS A 185 -24.70 -12.73 -6.17
C LYS A 185 -26.21 -12.97 -6.10
N GLU A 186 -26.65 -13.66 -5.07
CA GLU A 186 -28.02 -14.18 -5.01
C GLU A 186 -28.97 -13.29 -4.19
N SER A 187 -28.52 -12.72 -3.07
CA SER A 187 -29.46 -12.14 -2.10
C SER A 187 -29.09 -10.76 -1.53
N PHE A 188 -27.80 -10.44 -1.33
CA PHE A 188 -27.43 -9.12 -0.79
C PHE A 188 -27.77 -7.97 -1.74
N ASN A 189 -27.88 -8.23 -3.04
CA ASN A 189 -28.14 -7.26 -4.09
C ASN A 189 -29.60 -7.24 -4.58
N SER A 190 -30.54 -7.83 -3.84
CA SER A 190 -31.97 -7.74 -4.18
C SER A 190 -32.44 -6.27 -4.15
N GLU A 191 -33.51 -5.94 -4.91
CA GLU A 191 -33.93 -4.55 -5.16
C GLU A 191 -34.15 -3.74 -3.89
N SER A 192 -34.82 -4.33 -2.90
CA SER A 192 -35.08 -3.70 -1.59
C SER A 192 -34.40 -4.50 -0.49
N SER A 193 -33.19 -4.08 -0.10
CA SER A 193 -32.45 -4.78 0.94
C SER A 193 -31.57 -3.83 1.74
N LEU A 194 -31.77 -3.81 3.05
CA LEU A 194 -30.87 -3.14 3.98
C LEU A 194 -29.48 -3.79 4.01
N TYR A 195 -29.32 -5.04 3.56
CA TYR A 195 -28.00 -5.70 3.46
C TYR A 195 -27.06 -5.04 2.45
N LYS A 196 -27.54 -4.14 1.59
CA LYS A 196 -26.68 -3.28 0.78
C LYS A 196 -25.87 -2.26 1.61
N TYR A 197 -26.21 -2.07 2.90
CA TYR A 197 -25.43 -1.24 3.82
C TYR A 197 -24.21 -1.94 4.42
N LEU A 198 -24.06 -3.25 4.24
CA LEU A 198 -22.90 -3.99 4.72
C LEU A 198 -21.60 -3.32 4.33
N GLN A 199 -20.71 -3.15 5.30
CA GLN A 199 -19.38 -2.57 5.13
C GLN A 199 -18.30 -3.65 5.11
N VAL A 200 -18.39 -4.59 6.05
CA VAL A 200 -17.35 -5.56 6.34
C VAL A 200 -17.90 -6.96 6.33
N PHE A 201 -17.15 -7.88 5.77
CA PHE A 201 -17.34 -9.31 5.96
C PHE A 201 -16.27 -9.85 6.89
N VAL A 202 -16.66 -10.72 7.80
CA VAL A 202 -15.79 -11.50 8.65
C VAL A 202 -16.03 -12.98 8.34
N ILE A 203 -14.98 -13.74 8.16
CA ILE A 203 -15.04 -15.19 7.95
C ILE A 203 -14.18 -15.88 8.99
N SER A 204 -14.66 -17.00 9.54
CA SER A 204 -13.90 -17.73 10.55
C SER A 204 -14.23 -19.23 10.53
N ASN A 205 -13.21 -20.03 10.88
CA ASN A 205 -13.37 -21.44 11.23
C ASN A 205 -13.03 -21.73 12.70
N GLY A 206 -13.07 -20.70 13.53
CA GLY A 206 -12.71 -20.74 14.95
C GLY A 206 -11.20 -20.57 15.21
N THR A 207 -10.32 -21.06 14.34
CA THR A 207 -8.84 -20.98 14.50
C THR A 207 -8.19 -19.97 13.56
N ASP A 208 -8.80 -19.70 12.42
CA ASP A 208 -8.36 -18.65 11.48
C ASP A 208 -9.56 -17.73 11.21
N THR A 209 -9.38 -16.43 11.48
CA THR A 209 -10.40 -15.40 11.30
C THR A 209 -9.83 -14.30 10.45
N ARG A 210 -10.58 -13.93 9.40
CA ARG A 210 -10.20 -12.87 8.45
C ARG A 210 -11.38 -11.93 8.20
N TYR A 211 -11.08 -10.72 7.77
CA TYR A 211 -12.08 -9.73 7.39
C TYR A 211 -11.73 -9.08 6.04
N PHE A 212 -12.72 -8.51 5.37
CA PHE A 212 -12.55 -7.80 4.10
C PHE A 212 -13.74 -6.87 3.81
N ALA A 213 -13.53 -5.90 2.93
CA ALA A 213 -14.55 -4.91 2.57
C ALA A 213 -15.62 -5.48 1.63
N ASN A 214 -16.85 -4.92 1.72
CA ASN A 214 -17.97 -5.39 0.90
C ASN A 214 -17.81 -5.10 -0.60
N THR A 215 -17.23 -3.96 -0.97
CA THR A 215 -17.17 -3.51 -2.37
C THR A 215 -15.97 -4.05 -3.16
N VAL A 216 -15.09 -4.85 -2.56
CA VAL A 216 -13.99 -5.50 -3.27
C VAL A 216 -14.55 -6.42 -4.37
N LYS A 217 -14.02 -6.30 -5.59
CA LYS A 217 -14.36 -7.21 -6.69
C LYS A 217 -14.06 -8.65 -6.27
N ARG A 218 -15.08 -9.51 -6.31
CA ARG A 218 -14.98 -10.89 -5.89
C ARG A 218 -14.76 -11.78 -7.11
N ASP A 219 -13.54 -11.84 -7.57
CA ASP A 219 -13.08 -12.78 -8.58
C ASP A 219 -12.34 -13.97 -7.93
N LYS A 220 -11.70 -14.80 -8.74
CA LYS A 220 -10.97 -16.00 -8.28
C LYS A 220 -9.85 -15.69 -7.26
N ASN A 221 -9.32 -14.47 -7.28
CA ASN A 221 -8.18 -14.05 -6.47
C ASN A 221 -8.59 -13.16 -5.28
N SER A 222 -9.87 -12.86 -5.13
CA SER A 222 -10.32 -11.91 -4.10
C SER A 222 -10.15 -12.42 -2.67
N PHE A 223 -9.92 -13.72 -2.46
CA PHE A 223 -9.52 -14.25 -1.15
C PHE A 223 -8.18 -13.65 -0.68
N ASP A 224 -7.27 -13.35 -1.58
CA ASP A 224 -5.95 -12.79 -1.28
C ASP A 224 -6.05 -11.34 -0.72
N PHE A 225 -7.21 -10.70 -0.91
CA PHE A 225 -7.52 -9.39 -0.31
C PHE A 225 -8.08 -9.48 1.12
N THR A 226 -8.38 -10.69 1.62
CA THR A 226 -8.76 -10.87 3.02
C THR A 226 -7.60 -10.48 3.95
N MET A 227 -7.92 -10.00 5.13
CA MET A 227 -6.95 -9.47 6.09
C MET A 227 -7.08 -10.19 7.43
N ASN A 228 -5.95 -10.43 8.08
CA ASN A 228 -5.92 -10.82 9.48
C ASN A 228 -5.97 -9.56 10.36
N TRP A 229 -6.58 -9.67 11.53
CA TRP A 229 -6.40 -8.67 12.58
C TRP A 229 -5.06 -8.88 13.29
N ALA A 230 -4.48 -7.83 13.84
CA ALA A 230 -3.17 -7.89 14.49
C ALA A 230 -3.06 -6.85 15.61
N LYS A 231 -2.12 -7.10 16.53
CA LYS A 231 -1.65 -6.11 17.50
C LYS A 231 -0.85 -5.01 16.83
N SER A 232 -0.53 -3.97 17.59
CA SER A 232 0.31 -2.84 17.14
C SER A 232 1.78 -3.22 16.86
N ASP A 233 2.22 -4.40 17.26
CA ASP A 233 3.53 -5.00 16.97
C ASP A 233 3.51 -5.98 15.79
N ASN A 234 2.42 -6.01 15.01
CA ASN A 234 2.14 -6.92 13.90
C ASN A 234 1.95 -8.40 14.28
N THR A 235 1.82 -8.73 15.55
CA THR A 235 1.45 -10.08 15.98
C THR A 235 0.02 -10.39 15.57
N LEU A 236 -0.20 -11.43 14.75
CA LEU A 236 -1.51 -11.78 14.20
C LEU A 236 -2.46 -12.32 15.28
N ILE A 237 -3.70 -11.91 15.22
CA ILE A 237 -4.83 -12.38 16.03
C ILE A 237 -5.73 -13.19 15.09
N LYS A 238 -5.61 -14.52 15.15
CA LYS A 238 -6.31 -15.44 14.23
C LYS A 238 -7.50 -16.17 14.88
N ASP A 239 -7.35 -16.56 16.14
CA ASP A 239 -8.42 -17.25 16.89
C ASP A 239 -9.65 -16.37 16.99
N LEU A 240 -10.86 -16.94 16.77
CA LEU A 240 -12.13 -16.20 16.76
C LEU A 240 -12.39 -15.49 18.08
N LYS A 241 -12.08 -16.12 19.21
CA LYS A 241 -12.31 -15.55 20.54
C LYS A 241 -11.45 -14.32 20.79
N ASP A 242 -10.17 -14.41 20.44
CA ASP A 242 -9.23 -13.28 20.56
C ASP A 242 -9.57 -12.17 19.56
N PHE A 243 -10.02 -12.55 18.35
CA PHE A 243 -10.52 -11.61 17.35
C PHE A 243 -11.78 -10.88 17.87
N THR A 244 -12.72 -11.62 18.46
CA THR A 244 -13.94 -11.06 19.02
C THR A 244 -13.63 -10.09 20.16
N ALA A 245 -12.73 -10.47 21.06
CA ALA A 245 -12.34 -9.65 22.20
C ALA A 245 -11.64 -8.34 21.79
N THR A 246 -11.10 -8.25 20.58
CA THR A 246 -10.33 -7.08 20.14
C THR A 246 -11.01 -6.32 18.99
N PHE A 247 -11.30 -6.98 17.86
CA PHE A 247 -11.92 -6.34 16.69
C PHE A 247 -13.35 -5.94 16.95
N PHE A 248 -14.15 -6.82 17.60
CA PHE A 248 -15.54 -6.56 17.92
C PHE A 248 -15.75 -5.80 19.23
N GLN A 249 -14.70 -5.35 19.90
CA GLN A 249 -14.88 -4.34 20.92
C GLN A 249 -15.61 -3.14 20.31
N LYS A 250 -16.70 -2.69 20.94
CA LYS A 250 -17.61 -1.70 20.35
C LYS A 250 -16.90 -0.48 19.77
N ASN A 251 -15.96 0.10 20.53
CA ASN A 251 -15.22 1.26 20.09
C ASN A 251 -14.31 0.93 18.88
N THR A 252 -13.58 -0.19 18.92
CA THR A 252 -12.71 -0.62 17.82
C THR A 252 -13.52 -0.85 16.54
N LEU A 253 -14.63 -1.59 16.61
CA LEU A 253 -15.48 -1.82 15.45
C LEU A 253 -15.98 -0.52 14.82
N LEU A 254 -16.53 0.38 15.63
CA LEU A 254 -17.05 1.67 15.14
C LEU A 254 -15.95 2.56 14.57
N GLN A 255 -14.73 2.54 15.15
CA GLN A 255 -13.57 3.22 14.58
C GLN A 255 -13.17 2.62 13.22
N VAL A 256 -13.12 1.30 13.09
CA VAL A 256 -12.82 0.64 11.81
C VAL A 256 -13.86 1.04 10.75
N LEU A 257 -15.15 1.02 11.10
CA LEU A 257 -16.23 1.34 10.19
C LEU A 257 -16.22 2.83 9.77
N PHE A 258 -16.04 3.75 10.69
CA PHE A 258 -16.29 5.17 10.44
C PHE A 258 -15.02 6.00 10.23
N THR A 259 -13.91 5.63 10.88
CA THR A 259 -12.66 6.37 10.84
C THR A 259 -11.65 5.72 9.90
N TYR A 260 -11.46 4.39 9.99
CA TYR A 260 -10.40 3.68 9.27
C TYR A 260 -10.88 2.96 8.00
N SER A 261 -12.01 3.37 7.48
CA SER A 261 -12.50 2.99 6.16
C SER A 261 -12.53 4.21 5.24
N VAL A 262 -12.26 4.00 3.96
CA VAL A 262 -12.20 5.06 2.95
C VAL A 262 -12.85 4.56 1.67
N PHE A 263 -13.78 5.34 1.12
CA PHE A 263 -14.28 5.13 -0.24
C PHE A 263 -13.35 5.80 -1.24
N ASP A 264 -12.93 5.06 -2.26
CA ASP A 264 -12.16 5.65 -3.33
C ASP A 264 -13.05 6.17 -4.48
N ALA A 265 -12.49 6.98 -5.37
CA ALA A 265 -13.19 7.55 -6.53
C ALA A 265 -13.72 6.51 -7.52
N SER A 266 -13.33 5.23 -7.40
CA SER A 266 -13.88 4.12 -8.18
C SER A 266 -15.05 3.40 -7.47
N ASN A 267 -15.59 4.00 -6.41
CA ASN A 267 -16.62 3.45 -5.54
C ASN A 267 -16.22 2.10 -4.90
N THR A 268 -14.94 1.98 -4.53
CA THR A 268 -14.42 0.82 -3.79
C THR A 268 -14.18 1.20 -2.34
N LEU A 269 -14.77 0.47 -1.40
CA LEU A 269 -14.50 0.62 0.02
C LEU A 269 -13.17 -0.03 0.35
N LEU A 270 -12.27 0.75 0.94
CA LEU A 270 -10.98 0.32 1.45
C LEU A 270 -11.02 0.36 2.99
N ILE A 271 -10.75 -0.76 3.62
CA ILE A 271 -10.60 -0.86 5.07
C ILE A 271 -9.10 -0.89 5.37
N MET A 272 -8.64 -0.01 6.24
CA MET A 272 -7.24 0.03 6.63
C MET A 272 -6.83 -1.24 7.37
N ARG A 273 -5.61 -1.68 7.11
CA ARG A 273 -5.01 -2.83 7.78
C ARG A 273 -4.53 -2.45 9.18
N PRO A 274 -4.40 -3.39 10.13
CA PRO A 274 -4.01 -3.09 11.51
C PRO A 274 -2.74 -2.25 11.62
N TYR A 275 -1.67 -2.59 10.88
CA TYR A 275 -0.43 -1.82 10.88
C TYR A 275 -0.58 -0.39 10.33
N GLN A 276 -1.51 -0.19 9.39
CA GLN A 276 -1.83 1.15 8.86
C GLN A 276 -2.57 1.98 9.91
N ILE A 277 -3.51 1.37 10.63
CA ILE A 277 -4.24 1.98 11.74
C ILE A 277 -3.24 2.37 12.84
N ALA A 278 -2.41 1.42 13.29
CA ALA A 278 -1.41 1.66 14.33
C ALA A 278 -0.43 2.79 13.96
N ALA A 279 0.07 2.81 12.73
CA ALA A 279 0.93 3.89 12.24
C ALA A 279 0.23 5.26 12.26
N THR A 280 -1.02 5.31 11.78
CA THR A 280 -1.83 6.54 11.76
C THR A 280 -2.07 7.05 13.18
N GLU A 281 -2.49 6.19 14.10
CA GLU A 281 -2.75 6.56 15.49
C GLU A 281 -1.47 7.06 16.19
N ARG A 282 -0.33 6.43 15.97
CA ARG A 282 0.95 6.84 16.53
C ARG A 282 1.40 8.20 16.02
N ILE A 283 1.16 8.52 14.74
CA ILE A 283 1.40 9.87 14.20
C ILE A 283 0.51 10.89 14.90
N LEU A 284 -0.80 10.64 14.99
CA LEU A 284 -1.75 11.56 15.61
C LEU A 284 -1.48 11.75 17.11
N TRP A 285 -1.18 10.67 17.80
CA TRP A 285 -0.75 10.73 19.21
C TRP A 285 0.53 11.58 19.35
N LYS A 286 1.49 11.38 18.44
CA LYS A 286 2.75 12.13 18.46
C LYS A 286 2.51 13.63 18.23
N ILE A 287 1.65 14.00 17.28
CA ILE A 287 1.27 15.40 17.05
C ILE A 287 0.64 16.00 18.32
N LYS A 288 -0.35 15.33 18.92
CA LYS A 288 -1.05 15.83 20.11
C LYS A 288 -0.11 15.96 21.32
N SER A 289 0.67 14.91 21.61
CA SER A 289 1.62 14.94 22.74
C SER A 289 2.73 15.97 22.54
N SER A 290 3.22 16.14 21.33
CA SER A 290 4.24 17.13 21.01
C SER A 290 3.69 18.56 21.08
N TYR A 291 2.42 18.78 20.71
CA TYR A 291 1.74 20.05 20.87
C TYR A 291 1.61 20.43 22.36
N GLN A 292 1.14 19.50 23.21
CA GLN A 292 1.03 19.72 24.64
C GLN A 292 2.38 20.00 25.30
N ALA A 293 3.42 19.27 24.87
CA ALA A 293 4.79 19.45 25.36
C ALA A 293 5.54 20.63 24.73
N LYS A 294 4.93 21.37 23.79
CA LYS A 294 5.54 22.45 22.99
C LYS A 294 6.81 22.01 22.24
N LYS A 295 6.86 20.74 21.82
CA LYS A 295 7.99 20.15 21.09
C LYS A 295 7.69 20.16 19.58
N TRP A 296 7.76 21.31 18.95
CA TRP A 296 7.70 21.47 17.50
C TRP A 296 9.03 21.94 16.93
N SER A 297 9.18 21.88 15.61
CA SER A 297 10.36 22.34 14.86
C SER A 297 11.68 21.63 15.21
N ASN A 298 11.59 20.44 15.77
CA ASN A 298 12.72 19.57 16.04
C ASN A 298 12.35 18.09 15.85
N PRO A 299 13.33 17.17 15.70
CA PRO A 299 13.05 15.75 15.51
C PRO A 299 12.26 15.08 16.66
N GLU A 300 12.39 15.57 17.89
CA GLU A 300 11.63 15.03 19.02
C GLU A 300 10.13 15.22 18.89
N GLY A 301 9.67 16.22 18.13
CA GLY A 301 8.26 16.46 17.85
C GLY A 301 7.69 15.59 16.73
N GLY A 302 8.53 14.94 15.96
CA GLY A 302 8.17 14.10 14.80
C GLY A 302 8.44 12.63 14.99
N GLY A 303 8.64 11.94 13.85
CA GLY A 303 9.00 10.53 13.80
C GLY A 303 8.96 9.97 12.38
N TYR A 304 9.27 8.69 12.22
CA TYR A 304 9.14 8.03 10.93
C TYR A 304 8.40 6.69 11.02
N ILE A 305 7.82 6.33 9.87
CA ILE A 305 7.11 5.07 9.65
C ILE A 305 7.95 4.23 8.69
N TRP A 306 8.34 3.05 9.14
CA TRP A 306 9.07 2.09 8.34
C TRP A 306 8.12 1.03 7.79
N HIS A 307 7.49 1.31 6.68
CA HIS A 307 6.61 0.38 5.98
C HIS A 307 7.21 -0.03 4.65
N THR A 308 7.37 -1.33 4.44
CA THR A 308 7.95 -1.87 3.21
C THR A 308 7.21 -1.42 1.95
N THR A 309 7.88 -1.50 0.82
CA THR A 309 7.28 -1.17 -0.48
C THR A 309 6.09 -2.11 -0.76
N GLY A 310 4.94 -1.53 -1.16
CA GLY A 310 3.70 -2.29 -1.41
C GLY A 310 2.78 -2.49 -0.21
N SER A 311 3.14 -1.99 0.95
CA SER A 311 2.29 -2.01 2.16
C SER A 311 1.11 -1.02 2.11
N GLY A 312 1.00 -0.16 1.10
CA GLY A 312 -0.05 0.86 1.02
C GLY A 312 0.26 2.11 1.83
N LYS A 313 1.53 2.55 1.84
CA LYS A 313 1.98 3.80 2.50
C LYS A 313 1.13 5.00 2.13
N THR A 314 0.70 5.11 0.87
CA THR A 314 -0.11 6.23 0.37
C THR A 314 -1.45 6.34 1.11
N LEU A 315 -2.16 5.22 1.33
CA LEU A 315 -3.40 5.24 2.10
C LEU A 315 -3.15 5.62 3.57
N THR A 316 -2.08 5.08 4.18
CA THR A 316 -1.71 5.39 5.56
C THR A 316 -1.38 6.87 5.74
N SER A 317 -0.55 7.43 4.86
CA SER A 317 -0.14 8.84 4.90
C SER A 317 -1.30 9.80 4.61
N PHE A 318 -2.15 9.44 3.64
CA PHE A 318 -3.38 10.19 3.36
C PHE A 318 -4.30 10.25 4.58
N LYS A 319 -4.55 9.09 5.21
CA LYS A 319 -5.43 9.03 6.39
C LYS A 319 -4.85 9.79 7.57
N ALA A 320 -3.55 9.68 7.81
CA ALA A 320 -2.86 10.48 8.82
C ALA A 320 -2.98 11.99 8.54
N ALA A 321 -2.81 12.41 7.28
CA ALA A 321 -3.01 13.79 6.85
C ALA A 321 -4.45 14.25 7.08
N GLN A 322 -5.43 13.47 6.64
CA GLN A 322 -6.86 13.76 6.78
C GLN A 322 -7.24 13.94 8.26
N LEU A 323 -6.85 13.02 9.13
CA LEU A 323 -7.16 13.10 10.55
C LEU A 323 -6.38 14.21 11.26
N ALA A 324 -5.15 14.51 10.82
CA ALA A 324 -4.39 15.66 11.36
C ALA A 324 -5.08 17.00 11.06
N THR A 325 -5.75 17.15 9.90
CA THR A 325 -6.49 18.38 9.58
C THR A 325 -7.73 18.60 10.44
N GLN A 326 -8.20 17.56 11.15
CA GLN A 326 -9.33 17.64 12.09
C GLN A 326 -8.91 18.14 13.48
N LEU A 327 -7.59 18.26 13.73
CA LEU A 327 -7.08 18.84 14.96
C LEU A 327 -7.19 20.38 14.88
N ASP A 328 -7.88 21.00 15.83
CA ASP A 328 -8.20 22.45 15.83
C ASP A 328 -6.96 23.33 15.75
N PHE A 329 -5.83 22.86 16.29
CA PHE A 329 -4.57 23.61 16.31
C PHE A 329 -3.70 23.39 15.06
N ILE A 330 -4.09 22.55 14.09
CA ILE A 330 -3.36 22.31 12.84
C ILE A 330 -3.97 23.16 11.72
N ASP A 331 -3.17 24.06 11.16
CA ASP A 331 -3.59 24.95 10.09
C ASP A 331 -3.46 24.30 8.71
N LYS A 332 -2.33 23.60 8.45
CA LYS A 332 -2.01 22.98 7.15
C LYS A 332 -1.26 21.65 7.31
N VAL A 333 -1.47 20.77 6.35
CA VAL A 333 -0.68 19.55 6.18
C VAL A 333 -0.04 19.58 4.81
N PHE A 334 1.29 19.49 4.74
CA PHE A 334 2.05 19.37 3.50
C PHE A 334 2.43 17.90 3.30
N PHE A 335 1.96 17.33 2.22
CA PHE A 335 2.48 16.06 1.75
C PHE A 335 3.56 16.31 0.70
N VAL A 336 4.78 15.90 1.04
CA VAL A 336 5.98 16.22 0.27
C VAL A 336 6.50 14.95 -0.37
N VAL A 337 6.52 14.93 -1.70
CA VAL A 337 7.10 13.86 -2.50
C VAL A 337 8.43 14.28 -3.10
N ASP A 338 9.28 13.31 -3.39
CA ASP A 338 10.61 13.59 -3.93
C ASP A 338 10.56 14.08 -5.38
N ARG A 339 9.68 13.55 -6.24
CA ARG A 339 9.71 13.73 -7.69
C ARG A 339 8.43 14.31 -8.28
N LYS A 340 8.56 14.99 -9.45
CA LYS A 340 7.43 15.56 -10.19
C LYS A 340 6.45 14.52 -10.72
N ASP A 341 6.92 13.38 -11.16
CA ASP A 341 6.09 12.27 -11.65
C ASP A 341 5.36 11.54 -10.51
N LEU A 342 6.01 11.39 -9.35
CA LEU A 342 5.37 10.91 -8.12
C LEU A 342 4.35 11.91 -7.58
N ASP A 343 4.59 13.21 -7.71
CA ASP A 343 3.62 14.26 -7.38
C ASP A 343 2.27 14.01 -8.09
N TYR A 344 2.31 13.80 -9.42
CA TYR A 344 1.09 13.54 -10.18
C TYR A 344 0.41 12.21 -9.84
N GLN A 345 1.16 11.14 -9.62
CA GLN A 345 0.61 9.84 -9.21
C GLN A 345 0.01 9.93 -7.80
N THR A 346 0.73 10.51 -6.87
CA THR A 346 0.29 10.71 -5.49
C THR A 346 -0.92 11.63 -5.43
N MET A 347 -0.93 12.68 -6.24
CA MET A 347 -2.10 13.55 -6.40
C MET A 347 -3.32 12.77 -6.85
N LYS A 348 -3.19 11.94 -7.89
CA LYS A 348 -4.28 11.09 -8.36
C LYS A 348 -4.75 10.10 -7.29
N GLU A 349 -3.83 9.50 -6.55
CA GLU A 349 -4.17 8.60 -5.47
C GLU A 349 -4.86 9.34 -4.31
N TYR A 350 -4.38 10.52 -3.92
CA TYR A 350 -5.03 11.33 -2.90
C TYR A 350 -6.39 11.86 -3.36
N GLN A 351 -6.48 12.33 -4.61
CA GLN A 351 -7.76 12.72 -5.21
C GLN A 351 -8.72 11.52 -5.35
N ARG A 352 -8.18 10.30 -5.50
CA ARG A 352 -8.98 9.08 -5.47
C ARG A 352 -9.64 8.86 -4.11
N PHE A 353 -8.99 9.23 -3.02
CA PHE A 353 -9.53 9.09 -1.67
C PHE A 353 -10.39 10.29 -1.23
N SER A 354 -10.09 11.49 -1.72
CA SER A 354 -10.85 12.71 -1.41
C SER A 354 -10.63 13.77 -2.51
N PRO A 355 -11.53 13.82 -3.52
CA PRO A 355 -11.38 14.68 -4.68
C PRO A 355 -11.28 16.18 -4.34
N ASP A 356 -12.01 16.62 -3.33
CA ASP A 356 -12.19 18.05 -3.01
C ASP A 356 -11.25 18.59 -1.91
N SER A 357 -10.46 17.73 -1.27
CA SER A 357 -9.66 18.13 -0.10
C SER A 357 -8.16 18.29 -0.38
N VAL A 358 -7.73 17.99 -1.61
CA VAL A 358 -6.32 17.92 -1.96
C VAL A 358 -6.00 18.84 -3.12
N ASN A 359 -5.16 19.83 -2.87
CA ASN A 359 -4.66 20.73 -3.90
C ASN A 359 -3.22 20.42 -4.26
N GLY A 360 -3.01 20.06 -5.53
CA GLY A 360 -1.69 20.01 -6.13
C GLY A 360 -1.31 21.35 -6.73
N SER A 361 -0.03 21.54 -6.92
CA SER A 361 0.48 22.71 -7.61
C SER A 361 1.40 22.29 -8.76
N GLU A 362 1.06 22.71 -9.97
CA GLU A 362 1.95 22.50 -11.14
C GLU A 362 3.18 23.42 -11.09
N SER A 363 3.09 24.54 -10.37
CA SER A 363 4.14 25.57 -10.27
C SER A 363 4.34 26.08 -8.86
N THR A 364 5.47 26.76 -8.60
CA THR A 364 5.76 27.45 -7.34
C THR A 364 4.71 28.54 -7.04
N ALA A 365 4.23 29.25 -8.06
CA ALA A 365 3.17 30.25 -7.91
C ALA A 365 1.82 29.61 -7.52
N GLY A 366 1.51 28.44 -8.06
CA GLY A 366 0.34 27.65 -7.65
C GLY A 366 0.45 27.19 -6.20
N LEU A 367 1.64 26.73 -5.79
CA LEU A 367 1.90 26.36 -4.39
C LEU A 367 1.69 27.53 -3.45
N LYS A 368 2.20 28.73 -3.78
CA LYS A 368 1.97 29.95 -2.99
C LYS A 368 0.48 30.22 -2.78
N ARG A 369 -0.31 30.24 -3.86
CA ARG A 369 -1.76 30.44 -3.79
C ARG A 369 -2.47 29.42 -2.89
N ASN A 370 -2.06 28.14 -2.94
CA ASN A 370 -2.65 27.09 -2.11
C ASN A 370 -2.30 27.25 -0.62
N THR A 371 -1.14 27.82 -0.30
CA THR A 371 -0.79 28.14 1.10
C THR A 371 -1.64 29.25 1.71
N GLU A 372 -2.15 30.15 0.88
CA GLU A 372 -2.96 31.32 1.28
C GLU A 372 -4.45 30.99 1.43
N LYS A 373 -4.96 29.96 0.74
CA LYS A 373 -6.36 29.53 0.83
C LYS A 373 -6.66 28.93 2.21
N ASN A 374 -7.76 29.33 2.83
CA ASN A 374 -8.14 28.83 4.15
C ASN A 374 -8.85 27.45 4.11
N ASN A 375 -9.58 27.13 3.03
CA ASN A 375 -10.43 25.96 2.97
C ASN A 375 -9.65 24.66 2.68
N ASP A 376 -8.50 24.76 2.03
CA ASP A 376 -7.73 23.60 1.59
C ASP A 376 -6.61 23.31 2.59
N LYS A 377 -6.84 22.37 3.49
CA LYS A 377 -5.86 22.08 4.55
C LYS A 377 -4.75 21.14 4.10
N ILE A 378 -4.96 20.25 3.09
CA ILE A 378 -3.94 19.31 2.59
C ILE A 378 -3.33 19.84 1.29
N ILE A 379 -2.02 20.00 1.26
CA ILE A 379 -1.27 20.49 0.09
C ILE A 379 -0.25 19.40 -0.31
N VAL A 380 -0.37 18.89 -1.53
CA VAL A 380 0.62 17.97 -2.12
C VAL A 380 1.62 18.78 -2.95
N THR A 381 2.90 18.54 -2.74
CA THR A 381 3.97 19.24 -3.44
C THR A 381 5.25 18.40 -3.53
N THR A 382 6.18 18.79 -4.40
CA THR A 382 7.52 18.22 -4.40
C THR A 382 8.47 18.99 -3.49
N ILE A 383 9.53 18.30 -3.03
CA ILE A 383 10.56 18.94 -2.21
C ILE A 383 11.23 20.10 -2.96
N GLN A 384 11.40 20.01 -4.29
CA GLN A 384 11.99 21.05 -5.13
C GLN A 384 11.09 22.29 -5.20
N LYS A 385 9.78 22.11 -5.44
CA LYS A 385 8.81 23.24 -5.47
C LYS A 385 8.73 23.94 -4.11
N LEU A 386 8.71 23.15 -3.03
CA LEU A 386 8.71 23.67 -1.68
C LEU A 386 10.00 24.46 -1.40
N ASN A 387 11.16 23.95 -1.78
CA ASN A 387 12.45 24.62 -1.64
C ASN A 387 12.51 25.93 -2.44
N ASN A 388 12.03 25.93 -3.70
CA ASN A 388 11.95 27.11 -4.53
C ASN A 388 11.03 28.19 -3.91
N LEU A 389 9.86 27.78 -3.37
CA LEU A 389 8.97 28.69 -2.65
C LEU A 389 9.68 29.35 -1.44
N MET A 390 10.39 28.55 -0.64
CA MET A 390 11.12 29.05 0.53
C MET A 390 12.31 29.96 0.17
N LYS A 391 12.87 29.82 -1.03
CA LYS A 391 13.94 30.71 -1.56
C LYS A 391 13.36 32.01 -2.10
N SER A 392 12.30 31.93 -2.91
CA SER A 392 11.70 33.09 -3.56
C SER A 392 10.90 34.00 -2.62
N GLU A 393 10.26 33.40 -1.60
CA GLU A 393 9.37 34.09 -0.67
C GLU A 393 9.95 34.02 0.74
N SER A 394 10.28 35.19 1.29
CA SER A 394 10.90 35.28 2.63
C SER A 394 9.89 35.34 3.76
N ASP A 395 8.69 35.85 3.49
CA ASP A 395 7.67 36.16 4.50
C ASP A 395 6.28 35.77 4.00
N LEU A 396 5.90 34.50 4.26
CA LEU A 396 4.55 34.00 4.00
C LEU A 396 3.85 33.71 5.32
N PRO A 397 2.56 34.02 5.45
CA PRO A 397 1.79 33.77 6.68
C PRO A 397 1.86 32.29 7.13
N VAL A 398 1.95 31.34 6.20
CA VAL A 398 2.04 29.90 6.49
C VAL A 398 3.29 29.53 7.30
N TYR A 399 4.36 30.32 7.24
CA TYR A 399 5.59 30.05 8.00
C TYR A 399 5.44 30.23 9.52
N GLN A 400 4.43 30.98 9.94
CA GLN A 400 4.10 31.22 11.37
C GLN A 400 3.00 30.25 11.87
N LYS A 401 2.31 29.55 10.97
CA LYS A 401 1.21 28.63 11.28
C LYS A 401 1.72 27.30 11.84
N GLN A 402 0.83 26.58 12.52
CA GLN A 402 1.10 25.23 12.99
C GLN A 402 0.89 24.24 11.84
N VAL A 403 1.95 23.65 11.32
CA VAL A 403 1.89 22.81 10.12
C VAL A 403 2.45 21.40 10.38
N VAL A 404 1.95 20.44 9.60
CA VAL A 404 2.47 19.08 9.58
C VAL A 404 3.09 18.81 8.21
N PHE A 405 4.30 18.29 8.17
CA PHE A 405 4.95 17.78 6.99
C PHE A 405 4.95 16.26 7.02
N ILE A 406 4.48 15.63 5.94
CA ILE A 406 4.56 14.20 5.70
C ILE A 406 5.42 14.01 4.46
N PHE A 407 6.57 13.35 4.61
CA PHE A 407 7.51 13.07 3.54
C PHE A 407 7.36 11.61 3.07
N ASP A 408 7.07 11.40 1.80
CA ASP A 408 7.13 10.07 1.20
C ASP A 408 8.54 9.77 0.69
N GLU A 409 8.93 8.47 0.72
CA GLU A 409 10.27 8.00 0.42
C GLU A 409 11.37 8.87 1.08
N CYS A 410 11.18 9.13 2.37
CA CYS A 410 11.91 10.13 3.13
C CYS A 410 13.44 9.90 3.21
N HIS A 411 13.91 8.68 2.94
CA HIS A 411 15.33 8.38 2.81
C HIS A 411 16.03 9.19 1.71
N ARG A 412 15.28 9.74 0.74
CA ARG A 412 15.81 10.58 -0.34
C ARG A 412 15.77 12.07 -0.02
N SER A 413 14.75 12.50 0.74
CA SER A 413 14.50 13.92 1.04
C SER A 413 15.14 14.41 2.35
N GLN A 414 15.95 13.57 3.00
CA GLN A 414 16.50 13.86 4.33
C GLN A 414 17.53 14.98 4.34
N PHE A 415 18.28 15.10 3.27
CA PHE A 415 19.53 15.84 3.28
C PHE A 415 19.49 17.05 2.35
N GLY A 416 20.24 18.08 2.74
CA GLY A 416 20.58 19.18 1.88
C GLY A 416 19.86 20.49 2.19
N GLU A 417 19.84 21.35 1.19
CA GLU A 417 19.42 22.73 1.27
C GLU A 417 17.93 22.88 1.63
N ALA A 418 17.07 21.99 1.14
CA ALA A 418 15.63 22.06 1.37
C ALA A 418 15.29 21.91 2.87
N GLN A 419 15.92 20.97 3.59
CA GLN A 419 15.75 20.82 5.03
C GLN A 419 16.28 22.02 5.82
N LYS A 420 17.42 22.59 5.39
CA LYS A 420 17.94 23.81 6.01
C LYS A 420 16.98 24.99 5.84
N ASN A 421 16.42 25.16 4.64
CA ASN A 421 15.45 26.21 4.35
C ASN A 421 14.14 26.01 5.11
N LEU A 422 13.66 24.76 5.22
CA LEU A 422 12.46 24.42 6.00
C LEU A 422 12.64 24.82 7.47
N LYS A 423 13.72 24.40 8.11
CA LYS A 423 14.06 24.76 9.49
C LYS A 423 14.21 26.28 9.69
N LYS A 424 14.72 27.00 8.69
CA LYS A 424 14.87 28.45 8.74
C LYS A 424 13.54 29.18 8.63
N ARG A 425 12.62 28.74 7.76
CA ARG A 425 11.39 29.44 7.39
C ARG A 425 10.23 29.10 8.33
N PHE A 426 9.92 27.79 8.50
CA PHE A 426 8.79 27.37 9.32
C PHE A 426 9.13 27.41 10.81
N LYS A 427 8.26 28.04 11.60
CA LYS A 427 8.50 28.26 13.06
C LYS A 427 7.79 27.21 13.93
N ARG A 428 6.69 26.63 13.44
CA ARG A 428 5.87 25.67 14.19
C ARG A 428 5.48 24.51 13.28
N TYR A 429 6.28 23.46 13.26
CA TYR A 429 5.99 22.31 12.41
C TYR A 429 6.29 21.00 13.10
N TYR A 430 5.60 19.97 12.64
CA TYR A 430 5.92 18.57 12.88
C TYR A 430 6.31 17.93 11.56
N GLN A 431 7.26 17.02 11.57
CA GLN A 431 7.63 16.29 10.35
C GLN A 431 7.63 14.79 10.58
N PHE A 432 7.00 14.09 9.63
CA PHE A 432 6.90 12.63 9.64
C PHE A 432 7.43 12.08 8.32
N GLY A 433 8.30 11.06 8.43
CA GLY A 433 8.85 10.38 7.26
C GLY A 433 8.19 9.03 7.03
N PHE A 434 7.88 8.70 5.77
CA PHE A 434 7.48 7.37 5.34
C PHE A 434 8.56 6.78 4.46
N THR A 435 9.00 5.56 4.73
CA THR A 435 10.00 4.88 3.91
C THR A 435 9.89 3.36 4.05
N GLY A 436 10.25 2.63 3.00
CA GLY A 436 10.44 1.18 3.05
C GLY A 436 11.86 0.78 3.44
N THR A 437 12.80 1.71 3.38
CA THR A 437 14.24 1.49 3.56
C THR A 437 14.87 2.65 4.30
N PRO A 438 14.72 2.71 5.64
CA PRO A 438 15.33 3.76 6.45
C PRO A 438 16.85 3.84 6.29
N ILE A 439 17.41 5.02 6.51
CA ILE A 439 18.87 5.19 6.61
C ILE A 439 19.25 5.01 8.06
N PHE A 440 20.01 3.95 8.31
CA PHE A 440 20.65 3.61 9.56
C PHE A 440 22.14 4.00 9.51
N PRO A 441 22.89 3.97 10.62
CA PRO A 441 24.32 4.23 10.60
C PRO A 441 25.10 3.32 9.62
N GLU A 442 24.65 2.08 9.44
CA GLU A 442 25.29 1.04 8.63
C GLU A 442 25.20 1.31 7.12
N ASN A 443 24.15 2.00 6.68
CA ASN A 443 23.92 2.32 5.26
C ASN A 443 23.92 3.83 4.95
N ALA A 444 24.31 4.67 5.92
CA ALA A 444 24.43 6.10 5.74
C ALA A 444 25.65 6.47 4.88
N LEU A 445 25.45 7.43 3.96
CA LEU A 445 26.55 8.03 3.17
C LEU A 445 27.27 9.18 3.89
N GLY A 446 26.74 9.61 5.04
CA GLY A 446 27.24 10.69 5.88
C GLY A 446 26.85 10.48 7.32
N ALA A 447 26.80 11.55 8.11
CA ALA A 447 26.47 11.48 9.55
C ALA A 447 24.96 11.44 9.81
N GLU A 448 24.11 11.75 8.83
CA GLU A 448 22.67 11.87 9.02
C GLU A 448 21.96 10.52 8.78
N THR A 449 21.06 10.18 9.67
CA THR A 449 20.20 8.99 9.60
C THR A 449 18.72 9.41 9.53
N THR A 450 17.81 8.48 9.20
CA THR A 450 16.38 8.78 9.23
C THR A 450 15.94 9.25 10.62
N ALA A 451 16.46 8.62 11.68
CA ALA A 451 16.14 9.01 13.04
C ALA A 451 16.69 10.40 13.42
N SER A 452 17.89 10.78 12.95
CA SER A 452 18.46 12.11 13.27
C SER A 452 17.69 13.26 12.62
N VAL A 453 17.01 13.01 11.51
CA VAL A 453 16.23 14.01 10.76
C VAL A 453 14.79 14.07 11.22
N PHE A 454 14.11 12.94 11.31
CA PHE A 454 12.66 12.85 11.57
C PHE A 454 12.30 12.56 13.02
N GLY A 455 13.23 12.04 13.81
CA GLY A 455 12.99 11.55 15.15
C GLY A 455 12.91 10.02 15.21
N ARG A 456 12.36 9.48 16.31
CA ARG A 456 12.30 8.03 16.52
C ARG A 456 11.36 7.34 15.53
N GLU A 457 11.58 6.04 15.36
CA GLU A 457 10.61 5.15 14.72
C GLU A 457 9.29 5.15 15.52
N LEU A 458 8.19 5.34 14.82
CA LEU A 458 6.86 5.27 15.41
C LEU A 458 6.22 3.91 15.18
N HIS A 459 6.41 3.34 13.98
CA HIS A 459 5.89 2.02 13.63
C HIS A 459 6.70 1.40 12.50
N SER A 460 6.88 0.08 12.55
CA SER A 460 7.49 -0.72 11.49
C SER A 460 6.53 -1.80 10.99
N TYR A 461 6.53 -2.01 9.68
CA TYR A 461 5.93 -3.14 8.98
C TYR A 461 6.88 -3.51 7.86
N VAL A 462 7.78 -4.43 8.16
CA VAL A 462 8.93 -4.76 7.32
C VAL A 462 8.58 -5.83 6.29
N ILE A 463 9.52 -6.12 5.40
CA ILE A 463 9.27 -7.06 4.29
C ILE A 463 8.91 -8.47 4.79
N THR A 464 9.45 -8.90 5.90
CA THR A 464 9.12 -10.19 6.53
C THR A 464 7.68 -10.26 7.02
N ASP A 465 7.17 -9.17 7.61
CA ASP A 465 5.76 -9.05 7.98
C ASP A 465 4.88 -9.15 6.74
N ALA A 466 5.22 -8.43 5.68
CA ALA A 466 4.44 -8.40 4.46
C ALA A 466 4.40 -9.75 3.73
N ILE A 467 5.50 -10.53 3.78
CA ILE A 467 5.55 -11.90 3.23
C ILE A 467 4.73 -12.86 4.11
N ARG A 468 4.90 -12.78 5.44
CA ARG A 468 4.11 -13.58 6.39
C ARG A 468 2.61 -13.35 6.22
N ASP A 469 2.20 -12.11 5.98
CA ASP A 469 0.81 -11.71 5.81
C ASP A 469 0.32 -11.91 4.35
N GLU A 470 1.12 -12.55 3.50
CA GLU A 470 0.80 -12.82 2.09
C GLU A 470 0.44 -11.53 1.31
N LYS A 471 1.14 -10.43 1.57
CA LYS A 471 0.90 -9.14 0.89
C LYS A 471 1.94 -8.80 -0.17
N VAL A 472 3.09 -9.44 -0.09
CA VAL A 472 4.13 -9.46 -1.13
C VAL A 472 4.72 -10.86 -1.25
N LEU A 473 5.34 -11.15 -2.39
CA LEU A 473 5.96 -12.44 -2.67
C LEU A 473 7.41 -12.46 -2.18
N LYS A 474 7.95 -13.65 -1.97
CA LYS A 474 9.38 -13.87 -1.77
C LYS A 474 10.17 -13.59 -3.04
N PHE A 475 11.49 -13.51 -2.92
CA PHE A 475 12.40 -13.43 -4.06
C PHE A 475 13.08 -14.76 -4.33
N LYS A 476 13.16 -15.12 -5.61
CA LYS A 476 14.06 -16.16 -6.10
C LYS A 476 15.21 -15.47 -6.81
N VAL A 477 16.43 -15.65 -6.30
CA VAL A 477 17.62 -15.00 -6.84
C VAL A 477 18.53 -16.03 -7.49
N ASP A 478 18.81 -15.82 -8.77
CA ASP A 478 19.79 -16.61 -9.52
C ASP A 478 21.06 -15.76 -9.70
N TYR A 479 22.13 -16.18 -9.07
CA TYR A 479 23.42 -15.50 -9.15
C TYR A 479 24.22 -16.06 -10.33
N ASN A 480 24.42 -15.24 -11.35
CA ASN A 480 25.25 -15.54 -12.52
C ASN A 480 26.33 -14.47 -12.61
N ASP A 481 27.46 -14.71 -11.97
CA ASP A 481 28.59 -13.81 -12.05
C ASP A 481 29.31 -14.01 -13.39
N VAL A 482 29.07 -13.06 -14.33
CA VAL A 482 29.69 -13.07 -15.66
C VAL A 482 30.86 -12.11 -15.63
N ARG A 483 32.00 -12.58 -15.10
CA ARG A 483 33.26 -11.84 -15.15
C ARG A 483 34.04 -12.25 -16.41
N PRO A 484 34.66 -11.30 -17.13
CA PRO A 484 35.60 -11.64 -18.18
C PRO A 484 36.81 -12.34 -17.55
N ARG A 485 37.14 -13.54 -18.00
CA ARG A 485 38.35 -14.22 -17.58
C ARG A 485 39.50 -13.77 -18.48
N PHE A 486 40.50 -13.16 -17.88
CA PHE A 486 41.75 -12.85 -18.60
C PHE A 486 42.62 -14.09 -18.72
N LYS A 487 43.11 -14.40 -19.91
CA LYS A 487 44.05 -15.51 -20.12
C LYS A 487 45.41 -15.35 -19.41
N ASN A 488 45.71 -14.18 -18.89
CA ASN A 488 47.04 -13.81 -18.36
C ASN A 488 47.03 -13.39 -16.87
N LEU A 489 45.95 -13.55 -16.12
CA LEU A 489 45.96 -13.28 -14.69
C LEU A 489 46.07 -14.62 -13.93
N GLU A 490 47.20 -14.84 -13.28
CA GLU A 490 47.52 -16.11 -12.60
C GLU A 490 46.94 -16.23 -11.17
N THR A 491 46.40 -15.14 -10.58
CA THR A 491 45.87 -15.17 -9.22
C THR A 491 44.71 -14.19 -8.96
N GLU A 492 43.74 -14.55 -8.08
CA GLU A 492 42.63 -13.70 -7.59
C GLU A 492 43.08 -12.36 -6.97
N LYS A 493 44.36 -12.26 -6.55
CA LYS A 493 44.92 -11.03 -5.97
C LYS A 493 45.20 -9.93 -7.01
N ASP A 494 45.32 -10.28 -8.29
CA ASP A 494 45.59 -9.33 -9.36
C ASP A 494 44.30 -8.68 -9.89
N GLU A 495 43.12 -9.32 -9.70
CA GLU A 495 41.82 -8.73 -10.02
C GLU A 495 41.46 -7.53 -9.13
N ILE A 496 42.00 -7.46 -7.91
CA ILE A 496 41.75 -6.37 -6.94
C ILE A 496 42.51 -5.07 -7.35
N LYS A 497 43.45 -5.15 -8.26
CA LYS A 497 44.34 -4.02 -8.66
C LYS A 497 43.88 -3.28 -9.91
N LEU A 498 42.84 -3.73 -10.61
CA LEU A 498 42.32 -3.02 -11.78
C LEU A 498 41.73 -1.67 -11.36
N ASN A 499 42.14 -0.63 -12.08
CA ASN A 499 41.59 0.69 -11.84
C ASN A 499 40.12 0.77 -12.34
N ALA A 500 39.36 1.80 -11.91
CA ALA A 500 37.95 1.95 -12.24
C ALA A 500 37.67 1.98 -13.76
N ALA A 501 38.58 2.57 -14.56
CA ALA A 501 38.45 2.67 -16.01
C ALA A 501 38.65 1.32 -16.72
N GLU A 502 39.57 0.50 -16.23
CA GLU A 502 39.80 -0.86 -16.74
C GLU A 502 38.60 -1.77 -16.42
N ASN A 503 38.08 -1.69 -15.20
CA ASN A 503 36.84 -2.41 -14.82
C ASN A 503 35.66 -1.99 -15.69
N GLN A 504 35.49 -0.72 -16.00
CA GLN A 504 34.44 -0.23 -16.88
C GLN A 504 34.54 -0.78 -18.30
N LYS A 505 35.77 -0.78 -18.88
CA LYS A 505 36.01 -1.37 -20.21
C LYS A 505 35.68 -2.85 -20.27
N LEU A 506 36.00 -3.59 -19.22
CA LEU A 506 35.67 -5.02 -19.10
C LEU A 506 34.17 -5.28 -19.05
N LEU A 507 33.45 -4.47 -18.32
CA LEU A 507 32.00 -4.62 -18.17
C LEU A 507 31.25 -4.32 -19.46
N LEU A 508 31.84 -3.51 -20.36
CA LEU A 508 31.27 -3.19 -21.67
C LEU A 508 31.88 -4.04 -22.81
N HIS A 509 32.65 -5.09 -22.47
CA HIS A 509 33.24 -5.96 -23.49
C HIS A 509 32.20 -6.63 -24.39
N PRO A 510 32.33 -6.59 -25.73
CA PRO A 510 31.32 -7.12 -26.65
C PRO A 510 30.88 -8.56 -26.38
N ASP A 511 31.81 -9.46 -26.06
CA ASP A 511 31.49 -10.87 -25.78
C ASP A 511 30.67 -11.01 -24.51
N ARG A 512 30.92 -10.18 -23.48
CA ARG A 512 30.11 -10.16 -22.27
C ARG A 512 28.69 -9.65 -22.54
N ILE A 513 28.57 -8.55 -23.28
CA ILE A 513 27.28 -7.98 -23.70
C ILE A 513 26.49 -9.02 -24.50
N LYS A 514 27.13 -9.69 -25.46
CA LYS A 514 26.53 -10.74 -26.26
C LYS A 514 26.11 -11.95 -25.42
N GLY A 515 26.97 -12.44 -24.54
CA GLY A 515 26.67 -13.58 -23.67
C GLY A 515 25.48 -13.35 -22.76
N ILE A 516 25.41 -12.16 -22.11
CA ILE A 516 24.28 -11.77 -21.26
C ILE A 516 23.00 -11.59 -22.09
N SER A 517 23.09 -10.96 -23.27
CA SER A 517 21.94 -10.79 -24.17
C SER A 517 21.38 -12.15 -24.64
N GLN A 518 22.25 -13.09 -24.99
CA GLN A 518 21.87 -14.47 -25.34
C GLN A 518 21.18 -15.18 -24.15
N TYR A 519 21.77 -15.07 -22.95
CA TYR A 519 21.17 -15.65 -21.74
C TYR A 519 19.76 -15.11 -21.49
N ILE A 520 19.57 -13.77 -21.60
CA ILE A 520 18.27 -13.14 -21.42
C ILE A 520 17.25 -13.69 -22.42
N LEU A 521 17.59 -13.72 -23.73
CA LEU A 521 16.67 -14.19 -24.77
C LEU A 521 16.31 -15.68 -24.60
N GLN A 522 17.29 -16.54 -24.30
CA GLN A 522 17.11 -17.96 -24.11
C GLN A 522 16.21 -18.29 -22.89
N ASN A 523 16.36 -17.54 -21.79
CA ASN A 523 15.66 -17.80 -20.55
C ASN A 523 14.39 -16.94 -20.36
N PHE A 524 14.15 -15.97 -21.23
CA PHE A 524 13.06 -15.00 -21.07
C PHE A 524 11.69 -15.67 -20.90
N ARG A 525 11.37 -16.63 -21.75
CA ARG A 525 10.06 -17.31 -21.72
C ARG A 525 9.84 -18.10 -20.43
N ILE A 526 10.87 -18.80 -19.96
CA ILE A 526 10.81 -19.56 -18.70
C ILE A 526 10.66 -18.63 -17.53
N LYS A 527 11.48 -17.58 -17.44
CA LYS A 527 11.48 -16.61 -16.34
C LYS A 527 10.20 -15.79 -16.27
N THR A 528 9.58 -15.49 -17.40
CA THR A 528 8.33 -14.72 -17.48
C THR A 528 7.07 -15.59 -17.63
N HIS A 529 7.18 -16.90 -17.39
CA HIS A 529 6.08 -17.87 -17.43
C HIS A 529 5.26 -17.84 -18.73
N ARG A 530 5.92 -17.67 -19.88
CA ARG A 530 5.26 -17.70 -21.20
C ARG A 530 5.16 -19.13 -21.70
N THR A 531 3.95 -19.63 -21.88
CA THR A 531 3.71 -20.98 -22.42
C THR A 531 3.86 -21.01 -23.94
N GLN A 532 4.17 -22.19 -24.52
CA GLN A 532 4.15 -22.39 -25.96
C GLN A 532 2.73 -22.17 -26.49
N GLY A 533 2.59 -21.31 -27.48
CA GLY A 533 1.29 -20.99 -28.11
C GLY A 533 0.56 -19.77 -27.55
N ASN A 534 0.86 -19.30 -26.33
CA ASN A 534 0.28 -18.08 -25.79
C ASN A 534 1.38 -17.06 -25.51
N ASN A 535 1.34 -15.91 -26.21
CA ASN A 535 2.28 -14.80 -25.99
C ASN A 535 1.99 -13.99 -24.72
N LYS A 536 0.94 -14.33 -23.98
CA LYS A 536 0.62 -13.68 -22.71
C LYS A 536 1.46 -14.33 -21.60
N GLY A 537 2.25 -13.53 -20.96
CA GLY A 537 3.08 -13.86 -19.80
C GLY A 537 3.48 -12.58 -19.09
N PHE A 538 4.24 -12.73 -18.04
CA PHE A 538 4.77 -11.59 -17.31
C PHE A 538 5.79 -10.83 -18.16
N ASN A 539 6.10 -9.61 -17.75
CA ASN A 539 7.18 -8.83 -18.34
C ASN A 539 8.41 -8.79 -17.44
N ALA A 540 9.50 -8.29 -18.00
CA ALA A 540 10.78 -8.19 -17.32
C ALA A 540 11.35 -6.77 -17.40
N MET A 541 12.19 -6.44 -16.42
CA MET A 541 13.02 -5.25 -16.40
C MET A 541 14.50 -5.65 -16.41
N PHE A 542 15.34 -4.89 -17.10
CA PHE A 542 16.77 -5.07 -17.11
C PHE A 542 17.48 -3.80 -16.60
N ALA A 543 18.00 -3.87 -15.41
CA ALA A 543 18.72 -2.79 -14.76
C ALA A 543 20.20 -2.83 -15.15
N VAL A 544 20.68 -1.78 -15.79
CA VAL A 544 22.06 -1.66 -16.22
C VAL A 544 22.78 -0.45 -15.60
N ASN A 545 24.10 -0.48 -15.61
CA ASN A 545 24.90 0.47 -14.85
C ASN A 545 25.01 1.86 -15.50
N SER A 546 24.98 1.95 -16.83
CA SER A 546 25.19 3.20 -17.57
C SER A 546 24.35 3.29 -18.83
N VAL A 547 24.22 4.50 -19.40
CA VAL A 547 23.55 4.74 -20.68
C VAL A 547 24.27 4.02 -21.81
N GLU A 548 25.62 3.97 -21.77
CA GLU A 548 26.42 3.25 -22.75
C GLU A 548 26.11 1.74 -22.69
N ALA A 549 26.06 1.15 -21.51
CA ALA A 549 25.65 -0.24 -21.35
C ALA A 549 24.22 -0.47 -21.90
N ALA A 550 23.28 0.44 -21.60
CA ALA A 550 21.91 0.35 -22.11
C ALA A 550 21.88 0.36 -23.65
N LYS A 551 22.68 1.24 -24.29
CA LYS A 551 22.83 1.33 -25.75
C LYS A 551 23.35 0.01 -26.34
N LEU A 552 24.43 -0.52 -25.77
CA LEU A 552 25.04 -1.77 -26.26
C LEU A 552 24.07 -2.97 -26.10
N TYR A 553 23.43 -3.12 -24.95
CA TYR A 553 22.46 -4.19 -24.73
C TYR A 553 21.21 -4.03 -25.61
N TYR A 554 20.72 -2.81 -25.79
CA TYR A 554 19.57 -2.55 -26.67
C TYR A 554 19.88 -2.94 -28.11
N GLN A 555 21.06 -2.58 -28.62
CA GLN A 555 21.50 -2.93 -29.96
C GLN A 555 21.70 -4.43 -30.12
N GLU A 556 22.38 -5.07 -29.18
CA GLU A 556 22.71 -6.52 -29.28
C GLU A 556 21.45 -7.38 -29.14
N LEU A 557 20.55 -7.08 -28.20
CA LEU A 557 19.28 -7.78 -28.06
C LEU A 557 18.41 -7.69 -29.32
N ASN A 558 18.34 -6.49 -29.93
CA ASN A 558 17.60 -6.30 -31.18
C ASN A 558 18.31 -7.02 -32.37
N ASN A 559 19.63 -7.06 -32.41
CA ASN A 559 20.37 -7.78 -33.44
C ASN A 559 20.14 -9.30 -33.35
N LEU A 560 20.26 -9.86 -32.15
CA LEU A 560 20.10 -11.30 -31.92
C LEU A 560 18.68 -11.83 -32.21
N GLN A 561 17.68 -10.97 -32.21
CA GLN A 561 16.29 -11.39 -32.46
C GLN A 561 15.77 -11.01 -33.87
N LYS A 562 16.61 -10.48 -34.78
CA LYS A 562 16.20 -10.07 -36.14
C LYS A 562 15.56 -11.19 -36.94
N GLU A 563 16.03 -12.41 -36.76
CA GLU A 563 15.53 -13.61 -37.45
C GLU A 563 14.48 -14.39 -36.62
N SER A 564 14.06 -13.84 -35.49
CA SER A 564 13.08 -14.50 -34.63
C SER A 564 11.66 -14.31 -35.16
N ASP A 565 10.90 -15.38 -35.30
CA ASP A 565 9.48 -15.34 -35.66
C ASP A 565 8.63 -14.55 -34.63
N ARG A 566 9.13 -14.38 -33.43
CA ARG A 566 8.45 -13.72 -32.31
C ARG A 566 9.41 -12.87 -31.50
N PRO A 567 9.85 -11.73 -32.05
CA PRO A 567 10.77 -10.84 -31.34
C PRO A 567 10.11 -10.23 -30.10
N LEU A 568 10.86 -10.06 -29.02
CA LEU A 568 10.42 -9.35 -27.83
C LEU A 568 10.26 -7.87 -28.14
N LYS A 569 9.23 -7.25 -27.59
CA LYS A 569 9.05 -5.80 -27.60
C LYS A 569 9.93 -5.19 -26.53
N ILE A 570 11.06 -4.63 -26.95
CA ILE A 570 12.07 -4.03 -26.07
C ILE A 570 11.93 -2.52 -26.09
N ALA A 571 11.87 -1.91 -24.92
CA ALA A 571 11.91 -0.45 -24.75
C ALA A 571 13.02 -0.07 -23.76
N THR A 572 13.45 1.18 -23.78
CA THR A 572 14.45 1.68 -22.83
C THR A 572 14.11 3.07 -22.32
N ILE A 573 14.50 3.32 -21.06
CA ILE A 573 14.41 4.63 -20.46
C ILE A 573 15.54 4.85 -19.47
N PHE A 574 16.06 6.07 -19.41
CA PHE A 574 17.15 6.42 -18.53
C PHE A 574 17.11 7.91 -18.15
N SER A 575 17.74 8.24 -17.02
CA SER A 575 17.85 9.60 -16.53
C SER A 575 19.17 10.26 -16.98
N PHE A 576 19.21 11.57 -16.88
CA PHE A 576 20.29 12.42 -17.39
C PHE A 576 21.35 12.76 -16.35
N ALA A 577 21.32 12.21 -15.15
CA ALA A 577 22.37 12.44 -14.18
C ALA A 577 23.71 11.85 -14.70
N PRO A 578 24.82 12.58 -14.64
CA PRO A 578 26.12 12.07 -15.06
C PRO A 578 26.44 10.78 -14.32
N ASN A 579 26.76 9.74 -15.09
CA ASN A 579 26.94 8.36 -14.62
C ASN A 579 28.32 8.09 -14.04
N GLU A 580 28.97 9.05 -13.42
CA GLU A 580 30.36 8.88 -13.14
C GLU A 580 30.66 8.47 -11.71
N GLU A 581 31.53 7.48 -11.58
CA GLU A 581 32.38 7.07 -10.43
C GLU A 581 31.74 6.78 -9.06
N GLN A 582 30.54 7.28 -8.74
CA GLN A 582 29.87 6.99 -7.47
C GLN A 582 29.03 5.70 -7.48
N SER A 583 28.91 5.04 -8.62
CA SER A 583 28.24 3.73 -8.72
C SER A 583 28.96 2.62 -7.95
N ALA A 584 30.22 2.83 -7.58
CA ALA A 584 30.96 1.93 -6.68
C ALA A 584 30.28 1.77 -5.30
N LYS A 585 29.41 2.71 -4.89
CA LYS A 585 28.67 2.67 -3.60
C LYS A 585 27.29 2.04 -3.69
N GLY A 586 26.84 1.65 -4.88
CA GLY A 586 25.58 0.90 -5.06
C GLY A 586 24.28 1.68 -4.89
N ASP A 587 24.33 3.01 -4.87
CA ASP A 587 23.15 3.86 -4.73
C ASP A 587 22.44 4.11 -6.07
N ILE A 588 21.10 4.16 -6.03
CA ILE A 588 20.29 4.62 -7.15
C ILE A 588 20.22 6.14 -7.06
N LYS A 589 20.91 6.85 -7.97
CA LYS A 589 20.91 8.31 -8.04
C LYS A 589 19.53 8.87 -8.37
N ASP A 590 19.31 10.14 -8.03
CA ASP A 590 18.11 10.89 -8.39
C ASP A 590 17.89 10.92 -9.89
N GLU A 591 16.65 10.70 -10.31
CA GLU A 591 16.25 10.77 -11.71
C GLU A 591 16.08 12.24 -12.10
N ASN A 592 16.86 12.70 -13.07
CA ASN A 592 16.69 14.02 -13.68
C ASN A 592 15.95 13.87 -15.01
N PHE A 593 14.80 14.54 -15.15
CA PHE A 593 13.92 14.47 -16.32
C PHE A 593 14.22 15.56 -17.36
N ASP A 594 15.30 16.35 -17.20
CA ASP A 594 15.58 17.40 -18.15
C ASP A 594 16.56 16.92 -19.24
N PRO A 595 16.08 16.71 -20.49
CA PRO A 595 16.89 16.27 -21.61
C PRO A 595 17.98 17.26 -22.02
N SER A 596 17.90 18.52 -21.58
CA SER A 596 18.90 19.55 -21.95
C SER A 596 20.28 19.30 -21.36
N ALA A 597 20.37 18.50 -20.30
CA ALA A 597 21.61 18.15 -19.62
C ALA A 597 22.34 16.89 -20.19
N MET A 598 21.80 16.28 -21.26
CA MET A 598 22.40 15.10 -21.90
C MET A 598 23.58 15.44 -22.78
N ASP A 599 24.56 14.52 -22.82
CA ASP A 599 25.55 14.51 -23.92
C ASP A 599 24.89 14.13 -25.27
N SER A 600 25.51 14.50 -26.38
CA SER A 600 24.98 14.31 -27.73
C SER A 600 24.73 12.81 -28.05
N SER A 601 25.61 11.91 -27.62
CA SER A 601 25.51 10.47 -27.90
C SER A 601 24.34 9.82 -27.17
N ALA A 602 24.12 10.17 -25.90
CA ALA A 602 23.00 9.71 -25.13
C ALA A 602 21.66 10.22 -25.69
N LYS A 603 21.62 11.49 -26.13
CA LYS A 603 20.45 12.09 -26.77
C LYS A 603 20.10 11.44 -28.10
N GLU A 604 21.10 11.16 -28.94
CA GLU A 604 20.91 10.43 -30.21
C GLU A 604 20.38 9.01 -29.96
N PHE A 605 20.95 8.31 -28.98
CA PHE A 605 20.46 6.99 -28.62
C PHE A 605 19.00 7.02 -28.12
N LEU A 606 18.65 7.98 -27.27
CA LEU A 606 17.29 8.16 -26.81
C LEU A 606 16.32 8.44 -27.96
N ALA A 607 16.71 9.35 -28.88
CA ALA A 607 15.92 9.68 -30.05
C ALA A 607 15.65 8.45 -30.93
N LYS A 608 16.70 7.63 -31.15
CA LYS A 608 16.55 6.37 -31.89
C LYS A 608 15.62 5.39 -31.18
N ALA A 609 15.78 5.19 -29.87
CA ALA A 609 14.96 4.26 -29.11
C ALA A 609 13.49 4.70 -29.05
N ILE A 610 13.22 6.02 -28.92
CA ILE A 610 11.86 6.58 -29.01
C ILE A 610 11.32 6.43 -30.44
N GLY A 611 12.12 6.60 -31.48
CA GLY A 611 11.74 6.34 -32.86
C GLY A 611 11.29 4.90 -33.08
N ASP A 612 12.08 3.92 -32.62
CA ASP A 612 11.74 2.50 -32.67
C ASP A 612 10.43 2.20 -31.89
N TYR A 613 10.26 2.82 -30.74
CA TYR A 613 9.03 2.74 -29.92
C TYR A 613 7.83 3.33 -30.65
N ASN A 614 7.98 4.48 -31.31
CA ASN A 614 6.92 5.11 -32.07
C ASN A 614 6.44 4.22 -33.23
N VAL A 615 7.36 3.54 -33.91
CA VAL A 615 7.04 2.54 -34.95
C VAL A 615 6.28 1.36 -34.34
N MET A 616 6.78 0.83 -33.21
CA MET A 616 6.20 -0.33 -32.53
C MET A 616 4.76 -0.09 -32.06
N PHE A 617 4.46 1.09 -31.56
CA PHE A 617 3.17 1.43 -30.91
C PHE A 617 2.33 2.47 -31.65
N LYS A 618 2.76 2.92 -32.85
CA LYS A 618 2.10 3.94 -33.66
C LYS A 618 1.87 5.25 -32.90
N THR A 619 2.93 5.72 -32.23
CA THR A 619 2.98 6.98 -31.48
C THR A 619 3.91 7.98 -32.16
N ASN A 620 4.04 9.22 -31.64
CA ASN A 620 4.87 10.27 -32.20
C ASN A 620 5.61 11.07 -31.13
N PHE A 621 6.14 10.42 -30.11
CA PHE A 621 6.90 11.07 -29.05
C PHE A 621 8.29 11.53 -29.56
N GLY A 622 8.81 12.59 -28.95
CA GLY A 622 10.15 13.13 -29.18
C GLY A 622 11.00 13.20 -27.91
N VAL A 623 12.15 13.87 -28.02
CA VAL A 623 13.14 13.99 -26.95
C VAL A 623 13.12 15.32 -26.22
N ASP A 624 12.22 16.26 -26.57
CA ASP A 624 12.05 17.46 -25.76
C ASP A 624 11.39 17.14 -24.41
N SER A 625 11.54 18.03 -23.44
CA SER A 625 11.15 17.80 -22.06
C SER A 625 9.68 17.41 -21.89
N LYS A 626 8.77 17.98 -22.69
CA LYS A 626 7.33 17.71 -22.65
C LYS A 626 6.98 16.38 -23.30
N GLU A 627 7.53 16.13 -24.48
CA GLU A 627 7.28 14.90 -25.24
C GLU A 627 7.92 13.69 -24.54
N PHE A 628 9.10 13.88 -23.95
CA PHE A 628 9.71 12.85 -23.11
C PHE A 628 8.86 12.49 -21.88
N GLN A 629 8.23 13.47 -21.23
CA GLN A 629 7.28 13.16 -20.14
C GLN A 629 6.06 12.38 -20.64
N ASN A 630 5.57 12.67 -21.84
CA ASN A 630 4.47 11.91 -22.45
C ASN A 630 4.91 10.49 -22.80
N TYR A 631 6.12 10.32 -23.38
CA TYR A 631 6.74 9.02 -23.59
C TYR A 631 6.85 8.21 -22.29
N TYR A 632 7.37 8.82 -21.22
CA TYR A 632 7.48 8.20 -19.90
C TYR A 632 6.12 7.66 -19.42
N ARG A 633 5.07 8.49 -19.51
CA ARG A 633 3.71 8.10 -19.06
C ARG A 633 3.11 6.98 -19.90
N ASP A 634 3.27 7.04 -21.20
CA ASP A 634 2.77 5.99 -22.11
C ASP A 634 3.54 4.69 -21.90
N LEU A 635 4.86 4.74 -21.81
CA LEU A 635 5.71 3.59 -21.52
C LEU A 635 5.34 2.93 -20.19
N ALA A 636 5.17 3.73 -19.12
CA ALA A 636 4.73 3.23 -17.82
C ALA A 636 3.38 2.49 -17.89
N LYS A 637 2.42 3.05 -18.64
CA LYS A 637 1.11 2.43 -18.87
C LYS A 637 1.24 1.11 -19.63
N ARG A 638 2.04 1.07 -20.70
CA ARG A 638 2.22 -0.13 -21.52
C ARG A 638 2.96 -1.26 -20.79
N VAL A 639 3.93 -0.91 -19.95
CA VAL A 639 4.58 -1.91 -19.06
C VAL A 639 3.56 -2.48 -18.08
N LYS A 640 2.72 -1.65 -17.47
CA LYS A 640 1.63 -2.13 -16.58
C LYS A 640 0.64 -3.05 -17.30
N ASN A 641 0.34 -2.76 -18.56
CA ASN A 641 -0.58 -3.53 -19.40
C ASN A 641 0.07 -4.74 -20.08
N GLN A 642 1.34 -5.06 -19.81
CA GLN A 642 2.09 -6.17 -20.44
C GLN A 642 2.24 -6.02 -21.96
N GLU A 643 2.23 -4.78 -22.47
CA GLU A 643 2.44 -4.48 -23.89
C GLU A 643 3.92 -4.38 -24.26
N VAL A 644 4.80 -4.12 -23.30
CA VAL A 644 6.27 -4.13 -23.40
C VAL A 644 6.77 -5.40 -22.70
N ASP A 645 7.61 -6.16 -23.38
CA ASP A 645 8.14 -7.44 -22.86
C ASP A 645 9.35 -7.23 -21.96
N LEU A 646 10.33 -6.47 -22.43
CA LEU A 646 11.57 -6.17 -21.70
C LEU A 646 11.81 -4.66 -21.68
N LEU A 647 11.95 -4.12 -20.48
CA LEU A 647 12.26 -2.72 -20.25
C LEU A 647 13.72 -2.57 -19.76
N ILE A 648 14.60 -1.98 -20.55
CA ILE A 648 15.99 -1.66 -20.16
C ILE A 648 16.01 -0.31 -19.44
N VAL A 649 16.60 -0.27 -18.25
CA VAL A 649 16.58 0.94 -17.41
C VAL A 649 17.95 1.28 -16.84
N VAL A 650 18.23 2.58 -16.75
CA VAL A 650 19.39 3.12 -16.03
C VAL A 650 18.88 4.06 -14.94
N GLY A 651 18.73 3.54 -13.73
CA GLY A 651 18.18 4.30 -12.58
C GLY A 651 16.67 4.41 -12.57
N MET A 652 16.05 4.89 -13.63
CA MET A 652 14.61 5.11 -13.74
C MET A 652 13.80 3.81 -13.54
N PHE A 653 12.60 3.91 -12.98
CA PHE A 653 11.69 2.80 -12.66
C PHE A 653 12.19 1.78 -11.62
N LEU A 654 13.45 1.81 -11.21
CA LEU A 654 13.93 0.94 -10.14
C LEU A 654 13.33 1.33 -8.78
N THR A 655 12.85 2.56 -8.67
CA THR A 655 12.21 3.08 -7.45
C THR A 655 10.89 3.75 -7.81
N GLY A 656 9.88 3.65 -6.94
CA GLY A 656 8.59 4.33 -7.11
C GLY A 656 7.65 3.75 -8.19
N PHE A 657 8.13 2.91 -9.11
CA PHE A 657 7.30 2.31 -10.16
C PHE A 657 6.56 1.07 -9.67
N ASP A 658 5.24 1.03 -9.86
CA ASP A 658 4.39 -0.09 -9.49
C ASP A 658 3.75 -0.74 -10.73
N ALA A 659 4.16 -1.99 -11.01
CA ALA A 659 3.65 -2.81 -12.10
C ALA A 659 3.50 -4.26 -11.60
N PRO A 660 2.31 -4.69 -11.16
CA PRO A 660 2.11 -6.03 -10.61
C PRO A 660 2.48 -7.17 -11.57
N ALA A 661 2.34 -6.95 -12.87
CA ALA A 661 2.71 -7.92 -13.90
C ALA A 661 4.24 -8.04 -14.14
N LEU A 662 5.04 -7.15 -13.56
CA LEU A 662 6.51 -7.25 -13.62
C LEU A 662 6.96 -8.35 -12.65
N ASN A 663 7.46 -9.47 -13.18
CA ASN A 663 7.86 -10.59 -12.34
C ASN A 663 9.37 -10.87 -12.36
N THR A 664 10.09 -10.40 -13.36
CA THR A 664 11.52 -10.70 -13.54
C THR A 664 12.35 -9.42 -13.60
N LEU A 665 13.43 -9.36 -12.83
CA LEU A 665 14.44 -8.32 -12.87
C LEU A 665 15.79 -8.94 -13.21
N PHE A 666 16.34 -8.57 -14.37
CA PHE A 666 17.72 -8.82 -14.73
C PHE A 666 18.59 -7.67 -14.22
N VAL A 667 19.74 -7.96 -13.63
CA VAL A 667 20.59 -6.97 -12.97
C VAL A 667 22.04 -7.06 -13.45
N ASP A 668 22.50 -6.08 -14.20
CA ASP A 668 23.91 -5.83 -14.50
C ASP A 668 24.35 -4.48 -13.91
N LYS A 669 24.11 -4.34 -12.62
CA LYS A 669 24.39 -3.13 -11.86
C LYS A 669 24.79 -3.51 -10.42
N ASN A 670 25.77 -2.83 -9.87
CA ASN A 670 26.09 -2.98 -8.46
C ASN A 670 25.01 -2.27 -7.62
N LEU A 671 24.26 -3.05 -6.85
CA LEU A 671 23.21 -2.57 -5.96
C LEU A 671 23.55 -2.97 -4.52
N ARG A 672 23.27 -2.09 -3.57
CA ARG A 672 23.47 -2.35 -2.14
C ARG A 672 22.30 -1.80 -1.34
N TYR A 673 22.08 -2.36 -0.15
CA TYR A 673 21.10 -1.88 0.84
C TYR A 673 19.76 -1.42 0.24
N HIS A 674 19.39 -0.16 0.45
CA HIS A 674 18.11 0.38 0.01
C HIS A 674 17.90 0.30 -1.51
N GLY A 675 18.93 0.60 -2.30
CA GLY A 675 18.86 0.49 -3.76
C GLY A 675 18.56 -0.94 -4.22
N LEU A 676 19.17 -1.94 -3.59
CA LEU A 676 18.94 -3.35 -3.88
C LEU A 676 17.51 -3.75 -3.50
N MET A 677 17.09 -3.47 -2.26
CA MET A 677 15.74 -3.84 -1.79
C MET A 677 14.63 -3.16 -2.60
N GLN A 678 14.82 -1.91 -2.98
CA GLN A 678 13.85 -1.19 -3.81
C GLN A 678 13.74 -1.76 -5.22
N ALA A 679 14.86 -2.10 -5.86
CA ALA A 679 14.88 -2.73 -7.18
C ALA A 679 14.21 -4.11 -7.14
N PHE A 680 14.57 -4.96 -6.18
CA PHE A 680 13.99 -6.30 -6.03
C PHE A 680 12.48 -6.21 -5.78
N SER A 681 12.04 -5.26 -4.95
CA SER A 681 10.63 -5.04 -4.62
C SER A 681 9.76 -4.59 -5.81
N ARG A 682 10.33 -4.36 -7.00
CA ARG A 682 9.54 -4.18 -8.23
C ARG A 682 8.89 -5.48 -8.69
N THR A 683 9.48 -6.63 -8.38
CA THR A 683 9.04 -7.95 -8.88
C THR A 683 8.10 -8.70 -7.94
N ASN A 684 8.03 -8.33 -6.66
CA ASN A 684 7.36 -9.11 -5.63
C ASN A 684 5.88 -8.74 -5.38
N ARG A 685 5.26 -8.00 -6.29
CA ARG A 685 3.82 -7.71 -6.22
C ARG A 685 3.00 -8.95 -6.51
N ILE A 686 1.95 -9.16 -5.74
CA ILE A 686 0.93 -10.18 -6.05
C ILE A 686 0.20 -9.74 -7.33
N TYR A 687 -0.03 -10.68 -8.23
CA TYR A 687 -0.76 -10.45 -9.47
C TYR A 687 -1.87 -11.50 -9.65
N ASP A 688 -1.49 -12.77 -9.78
CA ASP A 688 -2.39 -13.91 -9.87
C ASP A 688 -1.72 -15.17 -9.29
N ALA A 689 -2.44 -16.28 -9.26
CA ALA A 689 -1.94 -17.56 -8.72
C ALA A 689 -0.73 -18.14 -9.47
N THR A 690 -0.40 -17.65 -10.66
CA THR A 690 0.74 -18.13 -11.45
C THR A 690 2.03 -17.41 -11.10
N LYS A 691 1.94 -16.23 -10.44
CA LYS A 691 3.08 -15.47 -9.95
C LYS A 691 3.37 -15.84 -8.50
N THR A 692 4.24 -16.79 -8.28
CA THR A 692 4.54 -17.38 -6.96
C THR A 692 5.70 -16.67 -6.24
N PHE A 693 6.60 -16.02 -6.97
CA PHE A 693 7.74 -15.27 -6.45
C PHE A 693 8.19 -14.18 -7.43
N GLY A 694 9.01 -13.23 -6.95
CA GLY A 694 9.74 -12.29 -7.79
C GLY A 694 11.06 -12.91 -8.25
N ASN A 695 11.27 -13.04 -9.56
CA ASN A 695 12.51 -13.53 -10.14
C ASN A 695 13.56 -12.45 -10.22
N ILE A 696 14.74 -12.72 -9.69
CA ILE A 696 15.91 -11.84 -9.79
C ILE A 696 17.03 -12.65 -10.44
N VAL A 697 17.64 -12.12 -11.49
CA VAL A 697 18.80 -12.72 -12.15
C VAL A 697 19.93 -11.70 -12.16
N THR A 698 21.01 -11.98 -11.45
CA THR A 698 22.15 -11.05 -11.36
C THR A 698 23.27 -11.50 -12.30
N PHE A 699 23.93 -10.54 -12.95
CA PHE A 699 25.15 -10.72 -13.74
C PHE A 699 26.35 -10.08 -13.06
N ARG A 700 26.21 -9.75 -11.78
CA ARG A 700 27.22 -9.24 -10.85
C ARG A 700 27.22 -10.09 -9.59
N ASP A 701 28.31 -10.05 -8.87
CA ASP A 701 28.39 -10.64 -7.54
C ASP A 701 27.60 -9.79 -6.54
N LEU A 702 26.34 -10.14 -6.34
CA LEU A 702 25.42 -9.45 -5.41
C LEU A 702 25.01 -10.34 -4.24
N GLU A 703 25.57 -11.53 -4.08
CA GLU A 703 25.09 -12.47 -3.04
C GLU A 703 25.25 -11.87 -1.64
N GLN A 704 26.46 -11.42 -1.30
CA GLN A 704 26.70 -10.82 0.01
C GLN A 704 25.88 -9.51 0.19
N SER A 705 25.81 -8.67 -0.85
CA SER A 705 25.02 -7.44 -0.81
C SER A 705 23.52 -7.70 -0.61
N THR A 706 23.01 -8.83 -1.13
CA THR A 706 21.63 -9.26 -0.92
C THR A 706 21.41 -9.70 0.53
N ILE A 707 22.30 -10.50 1.08
CA ILE A 707 22.25 -10.94 2.48
C ILE A 707 22.30 -9.74 3.42
N ASP A 708 23.23 -8.82 3.21
CA ASP A 708 23.38 -7.61 4.02
C ASP A 708 22.13 -6.74 4.00
N ALA A 709 21.55 -6.53 2.80
CA ALA A 709 20.35 -5.73 2.64
C ALA A 709 19.12 -6.39 3.30
N ILE A 710 18.95 -7.71 3.14
CA ILE A 710 17.85 -8.45 3.78
C ILE A 710 18.00 -8.46 5.30
N THR A 711 19.23 -8.59 5.82
CA THR A 711 19.51 -8.55 7.26
C THR A 711 19.23 -7.17 7.85
N LEU A 712 19.57 -6.11 7.12
CA LEU A 712 19.38 -4.73 7.59
C LEU A 712 17.89 -4.32 7.60
N PHE A 713 17.13 -4.71 6.56
CA PHE A 713 15.73 -4.27 6.36
C PHE A 713 14.69 -5.34 6.73
N GLY A 714 15.10 -6.43 7.31
CA GLY A 714 14.24 -7.48 7.83
C GLY A 714 14.47 -7.75 9.31
N ASP A 715 13.92 -8.84 9.80
CA ASP A 715 14.17 -9.30 11.18
C ASP A 715 15.37 -10.26 11.22
N LYS A 716 16.05 -10.43 12.38
CA LYS A 716 17.34 -11.11 12.54
C LYS A 716 17.45 -12.56 11.99
N ASN A 717 16.33 -13.23 11.69
CA ASN A 717 16.30 -14.59 11.11
C ASN A 717 15.72 -14.63 9.68
N THR A 718 15.98 -13.63 8.88
CA THR A 718 15.14 -13.18 7.76
C THR A 718 15.44 -13.85 6.42
N ARG A 719 16.66 -14.42 6.21
CA ARG A 719 17.06 -14.94 4.89
C ARG A 719 16.06 -15.95 4.34
N ASN A 720 15.68 -16.94 5.11
CA ASN A 720 14.78 -18.01 4.69
C ASN A 720 13.30 -17.55 4.55
N VAL A 721 12.93 -16.41 5.11
CA VAL A 721 11.60 -15.82 4.98
C VAL A 721 11.49 -15.03 3.68
N VAL A 722 12.53 -14.28 3.31
CA VAL A 722 12.54 -13.34 2.18
C VAL A 722 12.95 -14.01 0.87
N LEU A 723 13.90 -14.95 0.95
CA LEU A 723 14.39 -15.68 -0.22
C LEU A 723 13.74 -17.07 -0.33
N GLU A 724 13.38 -17.45 -1.55
CA GLU A 724 13.09 -18.84 -1.87
C GLU A 724 14.37 -19.66 -1.80
N LYS A 725 14.28 -20.89 -1.27
CA LYS A 725 15.41 -21.82 -1.25
C LYS A 725 15.84 -22.17 -2.67
N SER A 726 17.15 -22.21 -2.90
CA SER A 726 17.69 -22.75 -4.13
C SER A 726 17.39 -24.26 -4.23
N TYR A 727 17.39 -24.80 -5.44
CA TYR A 727 17.20 -26.25 -5.65
C TYR A 727 18.21 -27.09 -4.86
N LYS A 728 19.45 -26.60 -4.74
CA LYS A 728 20.51 -27.24 -3.97
C LYS A 728 20.20 -27.26 -2.47
N GLU A 729 19.80 -26.13 -1.91
CA GLU A 729 19.42 -26.02 -0.48
C GLU A 729 18.16 -26.85 -0.16
N TYR A 730 17.27 -27.01 -1.14
CA TYR A 730 16.10 -27.88 -1.01
C TYR A 730 16.48 -29.36 -0.96
N LEU A 731 17.43 -29.79 -1.82
CA LEU A 731 17.94 -31.15 -1.84
C LEU A 731 18.79 -31.48 -0.61
N GLU A 732 19.63 -30.56 -0.14
CA GLU A 732 20.47 -30.75 1.04
C GLU A 732 19.61 -30.87 2.31
N GLY A 733 18.53 -30.08 2.45
CA GLY A 733 17.59 -30.19 3.55
C GLY A 733 16.82 -31.52 3.60
N PHE A 734 16.62 -32.18 2.47
CA PHE A 734 16.06 -33.55 2.43
C PHE A 734 17.07 -34.63 2.84
N LYS A 735 18.36 -34.37 2.67
CA LYS A 735 19.42 -35.30 3.13
C LYS A 735 19.55 -35.31 4.64
N ASP A 736 19.34 -34.17 5.28
CA ASP A 736 19.39 -34.07 6.76
C ASP A 736 18.18 -34.70 7.46
N ILE A 737 17.07 -34.91 6.75
CA ILE A 737 15.86 -35.58 7.27
C ILE A 737 15.94 -37.11 7.08
N ALA A 738 16.81 -37.60 6.20
CA ALA A 738 16.97 -39.04 5.89
C ALA A 738 18.06 -39.72 6.70
N THR A 739 18.75 -39.01 7.58
CA THR A 739 19.64 -39.53 8.64
C THR A 739 19.04 -39.28 10.02
#